data_116595e3e97caef4ade2b2d3fa92c1bc
#
_entry.id   116595e3e97caef4ade2b2d3fa92c1bc
#
_cell.length_a   1.000
_cell.length_b   1.000
_cell.length_c   1.000
_cell.angle_alpha   90.00
_cell.angle_beta   90.00
_cell.angle_gamma   90.00
#
_symmetry.space_group_name_H-M   'P 1'
#
loop_
_entity.id
_entity.type
_entity.pdbx_description
1 polymer ?
#
loop_
_entity_poly.entity_id
_entity_poly.type
_entity_poly.pdbx_seq_one_letter_code
_entity_poly.pdbx_strand_id
1 'polypeptide(L)'
;MKMNRLTATPGVPPWRNDSAIKAVFAIAVFLAIPASASSVAPFSTFWAANVAVQGVGHDASGDIFVLGAADTSPIAGHVSEIVMAKLDPSATKVGYFVYLGGSGTNAPRALAVDAQGNAYIAGYTSSNDFPVTSGFSGPVPPGLAVPFIVKLNPNGGIVYATLFAGAVTAFPQALAVDSEGDAIISGYANPGYPATQGTISADDFDRTTNTAPFATKLDASGTKVLFSALGIGGGQIAIAPKGDIFVAGNTSSTSYPTTPGAFQTTFTPSSTCSTGPGIGLCFPANEQYVTRLSSDGTKLIYSSFIAGSSGATNSGLAVDSDGNAYVTGTTPSKDYPFTGTSGTDRPGLFLTKLDPTGSRLLWSVQQGGNVLTLDTQGNPTVGGSFVPITGRPGSPPATSIPPPPPTGNTPAACLPNGATVQSIGYVQSFNAKDGTTAATQLLSATQATASAITTEPDGRIILGGYTYFPDIPLSPGVVFSDAVAQRTVPGSFLAALDLLQAPSNSQLGCIVDSATLFPVGPVAPGQLITLFGYQIGPQAGASGFSAGQASLPTSLGNVQVTFDGTPAPLLYVSSDQVNVQVPFTVAQQNSTVMAIRIGSAILTTRMLAVTSSNPSIFLDTSVSPANCDSRLANSVAFAAVALNSDGSLNSCTNPAKVESTVTVFLNGVAAMLGGAFPASGSITGPNPNPFGSQVDVRGGVLSLAAGPLYPASGSIAGVDQLAIQLPAISGSGLQEVNLELAIDGLLVAPFEAYSGVLHQQPVIIWVKQ
;
A
#
# COMPACT_ATOMS: atom_id res chain seq x y z
N MET A 1 41.57 11.03 11.71
CA MET A 1 41.43 11.32 10.28
C MET A 1 39.94 11.54 10.01
N LYS A 2 39.53 12.80 9.83
CA LYS A 2 38.08 13.16 9.64
C LYS A 2 37.68 12.77 8.23
N MET A 3 36.83 11.79 8.06
CA MET A 3 36.21 11.49 6.78
C MET A 3 34.95 12.37 6.63
N ASN A 4 35.04 13.37 5.79
CA ASN A 4 33.86 14.05 5.24
C ASN A 4 33.12 13.06 4.35
N ARG A 5 31.97 12.58 4.81
CA ARG A 5 31.05 11.76 4.02
C ARG A 5 29.81 12.53 3.67
N LEU A 6 29.96 13.43 2.74
CA LEU A 6 28.88 13.98 1.96
C LEU A 6 29.31 13.83 0.50
N THR A 7 28.96 12.73 -0.13
CA THR A 7 28.96 12.64 -1.59
C THR A 7 27.52 12.70 -2.05
N ALA A 8 26.99 13.91 -2.19
CA ALA A 8 25.85 14.13 -3.07
C ALA A 8 26.40 13.97 -4.51
N THR A 9 26.27 12.82 -5.08
CA THR A 9 26.47 12.63 -6.52
C THR A 9 25.10 12.75 -7.18
N PRO A 10 24.89 13.74 -8.05
CA PRO A 10 23.69 13.78 -8.86
C PRO A 10 23.64 12.51 -9.71
N GLY A 11 22.70 11.64 -9.45
CA GLY A 11 22.26 10.64 -10.38
C GLY A 11 22.64 9.18 -10.21
N VAL A 12 23.31 8.72 -9.12
CA VAL A 12 23.56 7.27 -8.95
C VAL A 12 23.64 6.87 -7.48
N PRO A 13 22.82 5.92 -6.99
CA PRO A 13 22.98 5.36 -5.66
C PRO A 13 24.28 4.55 -5.53
N PRO A 14 24.97 4.56 -4.38
CA PRO A 14 26.29 3.92 -4.19
C PRO A 14 26.32 2.39 -4.26
N TRP A 15 25.18 1.71 -4.37
CA TRP A 15 25.09 0.24 -4.49
C TRP A 15 25.21 -0.31 -5.93
N ARG A 16 25.60 0.54 -6.91
CA ARG A 16 25.78 0.15 -8.30
C ARG A 16 27.24 -0.08 -8.68
N ASN A 17 27.85 -1.14 -8.17
CA ASN A 17 29.15 -1.62 -8.66
C ASN A 17 29.03 -2.95 -9.42
N ASP A 18 27.91 -3.23 -10.07
CA ASP A 18 27.80 -4.37 -10.96
C ASP A 18 27.63 -3.94 -12.42
N SER A 19 28.43 -4.58 -13.26
CA SER A 19 28.66 -4.27 -14.67
C SER A 19 27.42 -4.36 -15.59
N ALA A 20 26.26 -4.77 -15.05
CA ALA A 20 25.02 -4.95 -15.80
C ALA A 20 24.18 -3.67 -15.98
N ILE A 21 24.51 -2.56 -15.29
CA ILE A 21 23.68 -1.36 -15.24
C ILE A 21 24.17 -0.23 -16.15
N LYS A 22 25.27 -0.40 -16.89
CA LYS A 22 25.75 0.60 -17.85
C LYS A 22 24.93 0.67 -19.16
N ALA A 23 23.94 -0.18 -19.37
CA ALA A 23 23.19 -0.27 -20.63
C ALA A 23 21.86 0.52 -20.68
N VAL A 24 21.39 1.14 -19.58
CA VAL A 24 20.04 1.76 -19.52
C VAL A 24 20.05 3.28 -19.79
N PHE A 25 21.19 3.91 -19.97
CA PHE A 25 21.27 5.37 -20.17
C PHE A 25 21.36 5.85 -21.62
N ALA A 26 20.97 5.07 -22.60
CA ALA A 26 20.95 5.56 -23.99
C ALA A 26 19.61 5.29 -24.66
N ILE A 27 19.01 6.38 -25.14
CA ILE A 27 17.87 6.50 -26.05
C ILE A 27 16.52 6.88 -25.37
N ALA A 28 16.38 8.18 -25.05
CA ALA A 28 15.11 8.87 -25.11
C ALA A 28 15.07 9.71 -26.39
N VAL A 29 14.32 9.26 -27.39
CA VAL A 29 14.02 10.06 -28.59
C VAL A 29 12.85 11.00 -28.26
N PHE A 30 13.13 12.30 -28.29
CA PHE A 30 12.13 13.36 -28.14
C PHE A 30 11.22 13.43 -29.37
N LEU A 31 9.91 13.21 -29.15
CA LEU A 31 8.87 13.75 -30.01
C LEU A 31 8.24 14.95 -29.30
N ALA A 32 8.49 16.13 -29.85
CA ALA A 32 7.94 17.38 -29.34
C ALA A 32 6.43 17.41 -29.59
N ILE A 33 5.64 17.48 -28.55
CA ILE A 33 4.20 17.83 -28.57
C ILE A 33 4.09 19.28 -28.09
N PRO A 34 3.26 20.14 -28.75
CA PRO A 34 3.18 21.54 -28.38
C PRO A 34 2.58 21.76 -26.99
N ALA A 35 3.17 22.71 -26.27
CA ALA A 35 2.80 23.10 -24.90
C ALA A 35 1.42 23.77 -24.88
N SER A 36 0.42 23.02 -24.46
CA SER A 36 -0.70 23.51 -23.67
C SER A 36 -0.33 23.35 -22.20
N ALA A 37 -0.74 24.27 -21.33
CA ALA A 37 -0.46 24.18 -19.89
C ALA A 37 -0.78 22.76 -19.39
N SER A 38 0.25 21.94 -19.24
CA SER A 38 0.09 20.52 -18.98
C SER A 38 -0.03 20.35 -17.46
N SER A 39 -1.22 20.01 -16.99
CA SER A 39 -1.35 19.30 -15.75
C SER A 39 -0.41 18.08 -15.81
N VAL A 40 0.47 17.94 -14.82
CA VAL A 40 1.36 16.76 -14.74
C VAL A 40 0.47 15.54 -14.61
N ALA A 41 0.71 14.52 -15.43
CA ALA A 41 -0.14 13.33 -15.43
C ALA A 41 -0.05 12.58 -14.09
N PRO A 42 -1.15 11.98 -13.60
CA PRO A 42 -1.11 11.05 -12.49
C PRO A 42 -0.11 9.92 -12.76
N PHE A 43 0.61 9.50 -11.73
CA PHE A 43 1.58 8.41 -11.86
C PHE A 43 1.52 7.47 -10.64
N SER A 44 2.10 6.28 -10.79
CA SER A 44 2.45 5.40 -9.67
C SER A 44 3.76 4.67 -9.96
N THR A 45 4.56 4.47 -8.92
CA THR A 45 5.85 3.80 -8.99
C THR A 45 6.13 3.04 -7.69
N PHE A 46 6.96 2.00 -7.76
CA PHE A 46 7.58 1.45 -6.56
C PHE A 46 8.71 2.37 -6.11
N TRP A 47 8.86 2.50 -4.79
CA TRP A 47 9.87 3.39 -4.24
C TRP A 47 11.24 2.68 -4.11
N ALA A 48 11.30 1.64 -3.33
CA ALA A 48 12.49 0.79 -3.18
C ALA A 48 12.13 -0.49 -2.41
N ALA A 49 12.85 -1.56 -2.67
CA ALA A 49 12.77 -2.77 -1.86
C ALA A 49 13.36 -2.50 -0.45
N ASN A 50 12.72 -3.00 0.60
CA ASN A 50 13.15 -2.88 1.99
C ASN A 50 13.27 -1.44 2.53
N VAL A 51 12.57 -0.48 1.93
CA VAL A 51 12.48 0.91 2.42
C VAL A 51 11.03 1.25 2.66
N ALA A 52 10.64 1.44 3.92
CA ALA A 52 9.28 1.88 4.25
C ALA A 52 9.15 3.40 4.07
N VAL A 53 8.16 3.86 3.29
CA VAL A 53 7.86 5.29 3.19
C VAL A 53 7.30 5.80 4.52
N GLN A 54 7.94 6.81 5.10
CA GLN A 54 7.57 7.44 6.36
C GLN A 54 6.99 8.86 6.16
N GLY A 55 7.30 9.51 5.05
CA GLY A 55 6.80 10.84 4.76
C GLY A 55 6.86 11.17 3.28
N VAL A 56 5.91 11.97 2.82
CA VAL A 56 5.91 12.62 1.51
C VAL A 56 5.64 14.11 1.70
N GLY A 57 6.25 14.94 0.84
CA GLY A 57 6.06 16.38 0.83
C GLY A 57 6.33 16.92 -0.57
N HIS A 58 6.09 18.20 -0.78
CA HIS A 58 6.38 18.88 -2.05
C HIS A 58 6.90 20.30 -1.79
N ASP A 59 7.63 20.87 -2.72
CA ASP A 59 7.95 22.30 -2.73
C ASP A 59 6.98 23.09 -3.61
N ALA A 60 7.19 24.41 -3.69
CA ALA A 60 6.34 25.30 -4.48
C ALA A 60 6.38 25.01 -6.00
N SER A 61 7.39 24.28 -6.47
CA SER A 61 7.54 23.86 -7.87
C SER A 61 6.81 22.53 -8.15
N GLY A 62 6.28 21.87 -7.12
CA GLY A 62 5.71 20.54 -7.19
C GLY A 62 6.77 19.42 -7.24
N ASP A 63 8.04 19.71 -6.95
CA ASP A 63 9.03 18.65 -6.78
C ASP A 63 8.68 17.83 -5.55
N ILE A 64 8.73 16.50 -5.68
CA ILE A 64 8.24 15.55 -4.68
C ILE A 64 9.40 15.11 -3.80
N PHE A 65 9.18 15.19 -2.49
CA PHE A 65 10.12 14.74 -1.47
C PHE A 65 9.61 13.46 -0.82
N VAL A 66 10.45 12.45 -0.72
CA VAL A 66 10.10 11.14 -0.15
C VAL A 66 11.11 10.77 0.92
N LEU A 67 10.59 10.57 2.14
CA LEU A 67 11.36 10.08 3.29
C LEU A 67 11.08 8.60 3.49
N GLY A 68 12.13 7.82 3.62
CA GLY A 68 12.05 6.39 3.87
C GLY A 68 12.96 5.92 4.99
N ALA A 69 12.60 4.78 5.58
CA ALA A 69 13.41 4.02 6.52
C ALA A 69 13.87 2.72 5.85
N ALA A 70 15.18 2.51 5.76
CA ALA A 70 15.76 1.26 5.28
C ALA A 70 16.16 0.40 6.48
N ASP A 71 15.59 -0.82 6.57
CA ASP A 71 15.89 -1.77 7.65
C ASP A 71 17.27 -2.42 7.50
N THR A 72 17.84 -2.37 6.30
CA THR A 72 19.19 -2.84 6.00
C THR A 72 19.97 -1.73 5.35
N SER A 73 21.12 -1.40 5.94
CA SER A 73 22.00 -0.36 5.39
C SER A 73 22.85 -0.88 4.23
N PRO A 74 22.94 -0.14 3.12
CA PRO A 74 23.93 -0.40 2.09
C PRO A 74 25.37 -0.01 2.53
N ILE A 75 25.50 0.66 3.68
CA ILE A 75 26.77 1.10 4.26
C ILE A 75 27.25 0.06 5.26
N ALA A 76 28.43 -0.50 5.04
CA ALA A 76 29.01 -1.51 5.92
C ALA A 76 29.18 -0.97 7.36
N GLY A 77 28.68 -1.72 8.34
CA GLY A 77 28.73 -1.36 9.75
C GLY A 77 27.55 -0.52 10.26
N HIS A 78 26.57 -0.21 9.40
CA HIS A 78 25.33 0.45 9.79
C HIS A 78 24.18 -0.56 9.89
N VAL A 79 23.24 -0.34 10.82
CA VAL A 79 22.10 -1.23 11.05
C VAL A 79 20.88 -0.79 10.22
N SER A 80 20.61 0.52 10.18
CA SER A 80 19.49 1.12 9.44
C SER A 80 19.88 2.49 8.92
N GLU A 81 19.19 2.95 7.87
CA GLU A 81 19.44 4.26 7.26
C GLU A 81 18.16 5.04 7.05
N ILE A 82 18.28 6.35 7.15
CA ILE A 82 17.30 7.31 6.70
C ILE A 82 17.55 7.55 5.22
N VAL A 83 16.53 7.37 4.42
CA VAL A 83 16.58 7.58 2.97
C VAL A 83 15.77 8.82 2.63
N MET A 84 16.38 9.80 1.97
CA MET A 84 15.70 11.00 1.51
C MET A 84 15.94 11.21 0.03
N ALA A 85 14.87 11.38 -0.74
CA ALA A 85 14.97 11.69 -2.15
C ALA A 85 14.07 12.87 -2.55
N LYS A 86 14.53 13.60 -3.57
CA LYS A 86 13.76 14.61 -4.27
C LYS A 86 13.56 14.14 -5.71
N LEU A 87 12.32 14.14 -6.18
CA LEU A 87 11.91 13.79 -7.54
C LEU A 87 11.30 15.00 -8.23
N ASP A 88 11.36 15.02 -9.56
CA ASP A 88 10.57 15.98 -10.34
C ASP A 88 9.05 15.71 -10.17
N PRO A 89 8.16 16.66 -10.54
CA PRO A 89 6.72 16.52 -10.32
C PRO A 89 6.07 15.32 -11.04
N SER A 90 6.73 14.76 -12.05
CA SER A 90 6.28 13.58 -12.80
C SER A 90 6.91 12.27 -12.32
N ALA A 91 7.77 12.33 -11.31
CA ALA A 91 8.58 11.21 -10.81
C ALA A 91 9.41 10.49 -11.90
N THR A 92 9.83 11.22 -12.92
CA THR A 92 10.67 10.70 -14.02
C THR A 92 12.15 10.96 -13.83
N LYS A 93 12.51 11.88 -12.93
CA LYS A 93 13.89 12.24 -12.63
C LYS A 93 14.12 12.35 -11.14
N VAL A 94 15.29 11.90 -10.71
CA VAL A 94 15.79 12.08 -9.34
C VAL A 94 16.61 13.37 -9.29
N GLY A 95 16.18 14.33 -8.48
CA GLY A 95 16.93 15.55 -8.20
C GLY A 95 18.11 15.26 -7.27
N TYR A 96 17.87 14.58 -6.16
CA TYR A 96 18.90 14.03 -5.29
C TYR A 96 18.40 12.78 -4.55
N PHE A 97 19.37 12.02 -4.04
CA PHE A 97 19.14 10.87 -3.18
C PHE A 97 20.21 10.85 -2.09
N VAL A 98 19.80 10.90 -0.81
CA VAL A 98 20.69 11.04 0.34
C VAL A 98 20.42 9.94 1.35
N TYR A 99 21.49 9.33 1.86
CA TYR A 99 21.47 8.46 3.02
C TYR A 99 21.96 9.25 4.25
N LEU A 100 21.22 9.16 5.35
CA LEU A 100 21.57 9.76 6.63
C LEU A 100 21.53 8.69 7.70
N GLY A 101 22.52 8.67 8.58
CA GLY A 101 22.54 7.71 9.67
C GLY A 101 23.90 7.60 10.32
N GLY A 102 24.10 6.53 11.04
CA GLY A 102 25.33 6.17 11.71
C GLY A 102 25.28 4.69 12.09
N SER A 103 26.22 4.25 12.92
CA SER A 103 26.42 2.82 13.25
C SER A 103 25.31 2.18 14.10
N GLY A 104 24.45 2.97 14.74
CA GLY A 104 23.30 2.50 15.52
C GLY A 104 21.99 2.49 14.72
N THR A 105 20.87 2.40 15.44
CA THR A 105 19.54 2.53 14.84
C THR A 105 19.25 3.99 14.48
N ASN A 106 18.76 4.22 13.26
CA ASN A 106 18.38 5.53 12.74
C ASN A 106 16.97 5.42 12.18
N ALA A 107 16.00 5.99 12.89
CA ALA A 107 14.58 5.86 12.55
C ALA A 107 13.96 7.21 12.21
N PRO A 108 13.72 7.52 10.93
CA PRO A 108 12.94 8.69 10.55
C PRO A 108 11.47 8.49 10.93
N ARG A 109 10.79 9.60 11.25
CA ARG A 109 9.37 9.58 11.64
C ARG A 109 8.52 10.58 10.89
N ALA A 110 9.07 11.74 10.55
CA ALA A 110 8.30 12.80 9.92
C ALA A 110 9.14 13.61 8.95
N LEU A 111 8.48 14.12 7.92
CA LEU A 111 9.01 15.02 6.90
C LEU A 111 8.15 16.27 6.85
N ALA A 112 8.79 17.44 6.78
CA ALA A 112 8.16 18.67 6.35
C ALA A 112 9.04 19.34 5.28
N VAL A 113 8.41 20.07 4.35
CA VAL A 113 9.10 20.79 3.28
C VAL A 113 8.64 22.25 3.33
N ASP A 114 9.58 23.19 3.32
CA ASP A 114 9.24 24.62 3.27
C ASP A 114 9.06 25.09 1.81
N ALA A 115 8.49 26.29 1.66
CA ALA A 115 8.24 26.89 0.34
C ALA A 115 9.53 27.12 -0.49
N GLN A 116 10.70 27.14 0.14
CA GLN A 116 12.00 27.27 -0.50
C GLN A 116 12.58 25.92 -0.95
N GLY A 117 11.88 24.82 -0.68
CA GLY A 117 12.30 23.45 -1.03
C GLY A 117 13.35 22.87 -0.06
N ASN A 118 13.49 23.42 1.15
CA ASN A 118 14.28 22.76 2.18
C ASN A 118 13.46 21.62 2.78
N ALA A 119 14.08 20.47 2.96
CA ALA A 119 13.46 19.30 3.61
C ALA A 119 13.92 19.22 5.07
N TYR A 120 12.96 19.09 5.98
CA TYR A 120 13.17 18.88 7.40
C TYR A 120 12.77 17.47 7.76
N ILE A 121 13.65 16.76 8.44
CA ILE A 121 13.48 15.36 8.82
C ILE A 121 13.57 15.26 10.32
N ALA A 122 12.56 14.71 10.97
CA ALA A 122 12.59 14.38 12.39
C ALA A 122 12.54 12.87 12.62
N GLY A 123 13.18 12.42 13.67
CA GLY A 123 13.23 11.03 14.07
C GLY A 123 14.09 10.85 15.32
N TYR A 124 14.54 9.63 15.56
CA TYR A 124 15.45 9.33 16.65
C TYR A 124 16.63 8.47 16.19
N THR A 125 17.74 8.61 16.90
CA THR A 125 18.95 7.84 16.63
C THR A 125 19.59 7.31 17.92
N SER A 126 20.21 6.15 17.85
CA SER A 126 21.12 5.61 18.87
C SER A 126 22.58 5.64 18.41
N SER A 127 22.86 6.25 17.27
CA SER A 127 24.19 6.31 16.65
C SER A 127 25.06 7.41 17.28
N ASN A 128 26.23 7.06 17.80
CA ASN A 128 27.20 8.02 18.32
C ASN A 128 27.89 8.83 17.21
N ASP A 129 27.86 8.33 16.00
CA ASP A 129 28.47 8.90 14.78
C ASP A 129 27.43 9.50 13.83
N PHE A 130 26.22 9.79 14.31
CA PHE A 130 25.20 10.52 13.55
C PHE A 130 25.74 11.87 13.09
N PRO A 131 25.50 12.31 11.83
CA PRO A 131 26.07 13.54 11.28
C PRO A 131 25.46 14.79 11.96
N VAL A 132 26.13 15.30 12.97
CA VAL A 132 25.72 16.53 13.70
C VAL A 132 26.56 17.70 13.22
N THR A 133 25.91 18.85 12.96
CA THR A 133 26.58 20.06 12.47
C THR A 133 26.76 21.13 13.55
N SER A 134 25.77 21.29 14.44
CA SER A 134 25.77 22.30 15.50
C SER A 134 24.65 22.00 16.50
N GLY A 135 24.63 22.68 17.61
CA GLY A 135 23.54 22.66 18.57
C GLY A 135 23.83 21.89 19.85
N PHE A 136 22.76 21.33 20.44
CA PHE A 136 22.75 20.73 21.78
C PHE A 136 23.49 19.40 21.91
N SER A 137 24.30 19.06 20.96
CA SER A 137 24.88 17.74 20.77
C SER A 137 26.00 17.44 21.78
N GLY A 138 25.62 16.73 22.83
CA GLY A 138 26.51 15.79 23.48
C GLY A 138 26.55 14.46 22.72
N PRO A 139 27.46 13.55 23.07
CA PRO A 139 27.42 12.18 22.54
C PRO A 139 26.08 11.53 22.93
N VAL A 140 25.51 10.72 22.03
CA VAL A 140 24.33 9.90 22.35
C VAL A 140 24.67 8.97 23.49
N PRO A 141 24.00 9.03 24.66
CA PRO A 141 24.32 8.15 25.74
C PRO A 141 24.07 6.69 25.35
N PRO A 142 24.95 5.75 25.74
CA PRO A 142 24.78 4.34 25.39
C PRO A 142 23.42 3.79 25.79
N GLY A 143 22.74 3.11 24.88
CA GLY A 143 21.44 2.48 25.12
C GLY A 143 20.24 3.44 25.10
N LEU A 144 20.45 4.72 24.80
CA LEU A 144 19.35 5.69 24.61
C LEU A 144 19.07 5.94 23.14
N ALA A 145 17.82 6.26 22.83
CA ALA A 145 17.37 6.78 21.56
C ALA A 145 17.06 8.29 21.74
N VAL A 146 17.78 9.15 21.03
CA VAL A 146 17.66 10.59 21.14
C VAL A 146 17.02 11.20 19.91
N PRO A 147 16.13 12.20 20.04
CA PRO A 147 15.52 12.88 18.92
C PRO A 147 16.55 13.64 18.10
N PHE A 148 16.32 13.69 16.79
CA PHE A 148 17.06 14.57 15.87
C PHE A 148 16.10 15.39 15.00
N ILE A 149 16.61 16.54 14.53
CA ILE A 149 16.09 17.28 13.39
C ILE A 149 17.24 17.52 12.42
N VAL A 150 17.02 17.18 11.13
CA VAL A 150 17.95 17.47 10.04
C VAL A 150 17.23 18.36 9.04
N LYS A 151 17.86 19.48 8.65
CA LYS A 151 17.43 20.34 7.55
C LYS A 151 18.36 20.12 6.36
N LEU A 152 17.79 19.78 5.21
CA LEU A 152 18.47 19.70 3.93
C LEU A 152 18.09 20.90 3.05
N ASN A 153 19.04 21.44 2.31
CA ASN A 153 18.77 22.44 1.28
C ASN A 153 18.13 21.80 0.02
N PRO A 154 17.63 22.58 -0.96
CA PRO A 154 16.98 22.07 -2.16
C PRO A 154 17.87 21.14 -3.02
N ASN A 155 19.16 21.08 -2.78
CA ASN A 155 20.13 20.23 -3.47
C ASN A 155 20.55 19.00 -2.63
N GLY A 156 19.92 18.76 -1.49
CA GLY A 156 20.20 17.62 -0.60
C GLY A 156 21.39 17.83 0.35
N GLY A 157 22.00 19.02 0.39
CA GLY A 157 23.06 19.33 1.35
C GLY A 157 22.52 19.62 2.75
N ILE A 158 23.18 19.12 3.81
CA ILE A 158 22.82 19.39 5.19
C ILE A 158 23.05 20.88 5.50
N VAL A 159 21.97 21.57 5.89
CA VAL A 159 22.04 22.94 6.44
C VAL A 159 22.37 22.89 7.92
N TYR A 160 21.63 22.06 8.67
CA TYR A 160 21.94 21.70 10.04
C TYR A 160 21.45 20.29 10.36
N ALA A 161 22.08 19.67 11.34
CA ALA A 161 21.63 18.43 11.97
C ALA A 161 21.84 18.58 13.48
N THR A 162 20.74 18.53 14.22
CA THR A 162 20.71 18.80 15.67
C THR A 162 20.15 17.59 16.39
N LEU A 163 20.85 17.15 17.46
CA LEU A 163 20.32 16.17 18.41
C LEU A 163 19.77 16.90 19.64
N PHE A 164 18.62 16.50 20.11
CA PHE A 164 18.07 16.95 21.38
C PHE A 164 18.55 16.00 22.49
N ALA A 165 19.84 16.07 22.80
CA ALA A 165 20.44 15.19 23.79
C ALA A 165 20.06 15.68 25.19
N GLY A 166 18.97 15.15 25.72
CA GLY A 166 18.79 14.99 27.15
C GLY A 166 19.34 13.63 27.58
N ALA A 167 19.50 13.39 28.88
CA ALA A 167 19.86 12.07 29.40
C ALA A 167 18.67 11.09 29.35
N VAL A 168 17.73 11.25 28.41
CA VAL A 168 16.48 10.49 28.33
C VAL A 168 16.14 10.10 26.91
N THR A 169 15.49 8.96 26.78
CA THR A 169 14.93 8.50 25.50
C THR A 169 13.69 9.34 25.15
N ALA A 170 13.61 9.75 23.89
CA ALA A 170 12.42 10.40 23.34
C ALA A 170 12.18 10.01 21.88
N PHE A 171 10.91 9.93 21.52
CA PHE A 171 10.43 9.44 20.23
C PHE A 171 9.54 10.50 19.57
N PRO A 172 10.06 11.34 18.67
CA PRO A 172 9.25 12.18 17.82
C PRO A 172 8.25 11.35 16.99
N GLN A 173 7.05 11.89 16.80
CA GLN A 173 5.99 11.29 15.99
C GLN A 173 5.66 12.16 14.78
N ALA A 174 5.74 13.48 14.92
CA ALA A 174 5.37 14.44 13.88
C ALA A 174 6.30 15.65 13.88
N LEU A 175 6.32 16.35 12.74
CA LEU A 175 7.12 17.53 12.45
C LEU A 175 6.29 18.50 11.62
N ALA A 176 6.33 19.77 11.98
CA ALA A 176 5.83 20.88 11.17
C ALA A 176 6.87 22.00 11.13
N VAL A 177 6.80 22.85 10.10
CA VAL A 177 7.68 24.01 9.92
C VAL A 177 6.81 25.24 9.70
N ASP A 178 7.10 26.32 10.42
CA ASP A 178 6.37 27.58 10.24
C ASP A 178 6.96 28.46 9.13
N SER A 179 6.34 29.63 8.93
CA SER A 179 6.75 30.59 7.89
C SER A 179 8.14 31.20 8.12
N GLU A 180 8.62 31.21 9.35
CA GLU A 180 9.95 31.65 9.74
C GLU A 180 11.03 30.60 9.50
N GLY A 181 10.63 29.35 9.21
CA GLY A 181 11.50 28.19 9.05
C GLY A 181 11.88 27.52 10.36
N ASP A 182 11.15 27.83 11.45
CA ASP A 182 11.31 27.18 12.73
C ASP A 182 10.66 25.79 12.69
N ALA A 183 11.36 24.78 13.20
CA ALA A 183 10.89 23.41 13.19
C ALA A 183 10.24 23.05 14.53
N ILE A 184 9.05 22.45 14.47
CA ILE A 184 8.30 22.02 15.65
C ILE A 184 8.12 20.52 15.60
N ILE A 185 8.61 19.79 16.60
CA ILE A 185 8.40 18.35 16.76
C ILE A 185 7.44 18.07 17.91
N SER A 186 6.66 17.01 17.74
CA SER A 186 5.76 16.46 18.75
C SER A 186 6.04 14.97 18.91
N GLY A 187 5.94 14.45 20.14
CA GLY A 187 6.22 13.05 20.43
C GLY A 187 6.10 12.69 21.89
N TYR A 188 6.70 11.58 22.29
CA TYR A 188 6.70 11.08 23.66
C TYR A 188 8.14 10.97 24.20
N ALA A 189 8.35 11.33 25.44
CA ALA A 189 9.66 11.31 26.08
C ALA A 189 9.59 10.69 27.49
N ASN A 190 10.67 10.07 27.90
CA ASN A 190 10.81 9.62 29.26
C ASN A 190 11.00 10.80 30.23
N PRO A 191 10.78 10.60 31.54
CA PRO A 191 11.01 11.65 32.56
C PRO A 191 12.40 12.26 32.46
N GLY A 192 12.45 13.58 32.59
CA GLY A 192 13.70 14.35 32.49
C GLY A 192 13.95 14.95 31.09
N TYR A 193 13.01 14.81 30.14
CA TYR A 193 13.06 15.58 28.90
C TYR A 193 13.02 17.10 29.22
N PRO A 194 13.88 17.92 28.61
CA PRO A 194 14.01 19.32 28.98
C PRO A 194 12.76 20.13 28.60
N ALA A 195 12.12 20.75 29.60
CA ALA A 195 11.06 21.72 29.42
C ALA A 195 11.61 23.17 29.56
N THR A 196 11.09 24.10 28.78
CA THR A 196 11.44 25.49 28.87
C THR A 196 10.60 26.18 29.97
N GLN A 197 11.24 26.98 30.83
CA GLN A 197 10.54 27.69 31.86
C GLN A 197 9.52 28.69 31.26
N GLY A 198 8.29 28.69 31.80
CA GLY A 198 7.20 29.57 31.34
C GLY A 198 6.35 29.02 30.23
N THR A 199 6.67 27.82 29.69
CA THR A 199 5.79 27.12 28.79
C THR A 199 4.71 26.36 29.56
N ILE A 200 3.66 25.93 28.84
CA ILE A 200 2.63 25.09 29.44
C ILE A 200 3.29 23.74 29.76
N SER A 201 3.13 23.27 31.00
CA SER A 201 3.46 21.91 31.39
C SER A 201 2.27 21.30 32.09
N ALA A 202 1.96 20.05 31.78
CA ALA A 202 0.93 19.28 32.43
C ALA A 202 1.55 17.99 32.97
N ASP A 203 1.01 17.51 34.10
CA ASP A 203 1.43 16.23 34.69
C ASP A 203 0.79 15.04 33.94
N ASP A 204 0.78 15.10 32.60
CA ASP A 204 0.26 14.04 31.77
C ASP A 204 1.33 12.96 31.57
N PHE A 205 1.41 12.07 32.54
CA PHE A 205 2.37 10.97 32.56
C PHE A 205 1.64 9.66 32.37
N ASP A 206 1.89 8.98 31.24
CA ASP A 206 1.45 7.60 31.09
C ASP A 206 2.26 6.69 32.01
N ARG A 207 1.64 6.22 33.08
CA ARG A 207 2.28 5.35 34.06
C ARG A 207 2.59 3.95 33.53
N THR A 208 1.99 3.55 32.40
CA THR A 208 2.22 2.23 31.80
C THR A 208 3.47 2.21 30.93
N THR A 209 3.70 3.29 30.17
CA THR A 209 4.86 3.45 29.28
C THR A 209 5.99 4.25 29.89
N ASN A 210 5.74 4.91 31.06
CA ASN A 210 6.67 5.83 31.71
C ASN A 210 7.12 6.96 30.77
N THR A 211 6.20 7.47 29.94
CA THR A 211 6.45 8.56 28.99
C THR A 211 5.45 9.69 29.16
N ALA A 212 5.87 10.92 28.83
CA ALA A 212 5.03 12.09 28.73
C ALA A 212 5.02 12.61 27.30
N PRO A 213 3.89 13.15 26.81
CA PRO A 213 3.87 13.85 25.54
C PRO A 213 4.68 15.13 25.60
N PHE A 214 5.29 15.53 24.49
CA PHE A 214 6.03 16.79 24.37
C PHE A 214 5.78 17.48 23.04
N ALA A 215 5.98 18.82 23.04
CA ALA A 215 6.09 19.64 21.83
C ALA A 215 7.29 20.60 22.00
N THR A 216 8.24 20.56 21.05
CA THR A 216 9.47 21.34 21.10
C THR A 216 9.66 22.10 19.80
N LYS A 217 9.87 23.43 19.88
CA LYS A 217 10.15 24.31 18.75
C LYS A 217 11.63 24.72 18.74
N LEU A 218 12.27 24.53 17.59
CA LEU A 218 13.65 24.88 17.30
C LEU A 218 13.67 26.02 16.31
N ASP A 219 14.58 26.97 16.49
CA ASP A 219 14.76 28.11 15.59
C ASP A 219 15.21 27.67 14.17
N ALA A 220 15.02 28.53 13.19
CA ALA A 220 15.35 28.25 11.78
C ALA A 220 16.83 27.89 11.51
N SER A 221 17.72 28.26 12.43
CA SER A 221 19.16 27.95 12.35
C SER A 221 19.51 26.59 12.94
N GLY A 222 18.60 25.94 13.64
CA GLY A 222 18.83 24.64 14.30
C GLY A 222 19.68 24.73 15.56
N THR A 223 19.86 25.93 16.15
CA THR A 223 20.82 26.15 17.26
C THR A 223 20.18 26.48 18.58
N LYS A 224 18.89 26.88 18.59
CA LYS A 224 18.19 27.31 19.78
C LYS A 224 16.81 26.68 19.91
N VAL A 225 16.50 26.12 21.09
CA VAL A 225 15.14 25.79 21.48
C VAL A 225 14.39 27.06 21.81
N LEU A 226 13.33 27.36 21.07
CA LEU A 226 12.47 28.51 21.31
C LEU A 226 11.49 28.23 22.45
N PHE A 227 10.91 27.05 22.44
CA PHE A 227 10.16 26.50 23.57
C PHE A 227 10.18 24.98 23.58
N SER A 228 9.91 24.39 24.74
CA SER A 228 9.68 22.94 24.92
C SER A 228 8.61 22.77 26.00
N ALA A 229 7.42 22.31 25.61
CA ALA A 229 6.30 22.00 26.47
C ALA A 229 6.29 20.51 26.76
N LEU A 230 6.05 20.12 28.03
CA LEU A 230 5.95 18.74 28.49
C LEU A 230 4.53 18.47 29.02
N GLY A 231 3.98 17.28 28.78
CA GLY A 231 2.60 16.94 29.11
C GLY A 231 1.59 17.41 28.05
N ILE A 232 2.05 18.03 26.97
CA ILE A 232 1.25 18.48 25.82
C ILE A 232 2.05 18.17 24.56
N GLY A 233 1.45 17.47 23.63
CA GLY A 233 2.13 16.98 22.44
C GLY A 233 1.73 15.53 22.18
N GLY A 234 2.65 14.71 21.71
CA GLY A 234 2.50 13.26 21.65
C GLY A 234 1.79 12.72 20.42
N GLY A 235 1.40 13.53 19.45
CA GLY A 235 0.68 13.07 18.26
C GLY A 235 1.03 13.87 17.01
N GLN A 236 0.07 13.93 16.10
CA GLN A 236 0.18 14.71 14.87
C GLN A 236 0.24 16.21 15.17
N ILE A 237 0.96 16.97 14.34
CA ILE A 237 1.13 18.41 14.51
C ILE A 237 0.80 19.15 13.20
N ALA A 238 0.13 20.29 13.31
CA ALA A 238 -0.14 21.20 12.22
C ALA A 238 0.00 22.64 12.68
N ILE A 239 0.35 23.56 11.78
CA ILE A 239 0.48 24.98 12.07
C ILE A 239 -0.58 25.73 11.26
N ALA A 240 -1.39 26.53 11.95
CA ALA A 240 -2.33 27.42 11.29
C ALA A 240 -1.60 28.59 10.59
N PRO A 241 -2.20 29.26 9.60
CA PRO A 241 -1.57 30.37 8.90
C PRO A 241 -1.15 31.54 9.79
N LYS A 242 -1.72 31.65 11.00
CA LYS A 242 -1.36 32.67 12.01
C LYS A 242 -0.24 32.22 12.95
N GLY A 243 0.34 31.05 12.75
CA GLY A 243 1.42 30.48 13.54
C GLY A 243 0.97 29.67 14.77
N ASP A 244 -0.32 29.60 15.10
CA ASP A 244 -0.81 28.77 16.19
C ASP A 244 -0.54 27.30 15.89
N ILE A 245 -0.16 26.57 16.93
CA ILE A 245 0.24 25.16 16.84
C ILE A 245 -0.91 24.27 17.27
N PHE A 246 -1.28 23.34 16.42
CA PHE A 246 -2.29 22.32 16.71
C PHE A 246 -1.61 20.98 16.91
N VAL A 247 -2.02 20.28 17.94
CA VAL A 247 -1.58 18.90 18.23
C VAL A 247 -2.80 18.03 18.42
N ALA A 248 -2.81 16.87 17.77
CA ALA A 248 -3.82 15.84 17.99
C ALA A 248 -3.14 14.52 18.29
N GLY A 249 -3.54 13.86 19.35
CA GLY A 249 -2.94 12.63 19.82
C GLY A 249 -3.88 11.83 20.69
N ASN A 250 -3.30 10.90 21.42
CA ASN A 250 -4.02 9.98 22.29
C ASN A 250 -3.44 10.05 23.70
N THR A 251 -4.31 9.97 24.70
CA THR A 251 -3.88 9.88 26.10
C THR A 251 -4.71 8.84 26.85
N SER A 252 -4.10 8.16 27.78
CA SER A 252 -4.74 7.33 28.81
C SER A 252 -4.86 8.07 30.14
N SER A 253 -4.38 9.31 30.19
CA SER A 253 -4.34 10.12 31.41
C SER A 253 -5.64 10.90 31.61
N THR A 254 -6.21 10.77 32.80
CA THR A 254 -7.36 11.58 33.24
C THR A 254 -6.99 13.03 33.59
N SER A 255 -5.70 13.35 33.64
CA SER A 255 -5.17 14.68 33.97
C SER A 255 -4.73 15.49 32.74
N TYR A 256 -4.92 14.98 31.51
CA TYR A 256 -4.62 15.74 30.31
C TYR A 256 -5.41 17.07 30.32
N PRO A 257 -4.73 18.22 30.10
CA PRO A 257 -5.36 19.52 30.29
C PRO A 257 -6.43 19.81 29.24
N THR A 258 -7.62 20.19 29.70
CA THR A 258 -8.73 20.68 28.87
C THR A 258 -9.05 22.13 29.23
N THR A 259 -9.69 22.86 28.33
CA THR A 259 -10.08 24.25 28.54
C THR A 259 -11.57 24.41 28.81
N PRO A 260 -12.02 25.35 29.67
CA PRO A 260 -13.43 25.64 29.85
C PRO A 260 -14.12 25.99 28.52
N GLY A 261 -15.27 25.39 28.25
CA GLY A 261 -16.02 25.62 27.01
C GLY A 261 -15.55 24.83 25.81
N ALA A 262 -14.55 23.97 25.94
CA ALA A 262 -14.21 22.99 24.92
C ALA A 262 -15.31 21.96 24.71
N PHE A 263 -15.33 21.30 23.55
CA PHE A 263 -16.38 20.34 23.17
C PHE A 263 -16.55 19.22 24.20
N GLN A 264 -15.45 18.63 24.66
CA GLN A 264 -15.45 17.59 25.69
C GLN A 264 -14.30 17.84 26.67
N THR A 265 -14.66 18.15 27.92
CA THR A 265 -13.68 18.49 28.97
C THR A 265 -13.45 17.36 29.96
N THR A 266 -14.28 16.31 29.91
CA THR A 266 -14.22 15.18 30.83
C THR A 266 -13.73 13.94 30.09
N PHE A 267 -12.67 13.33 30.66
CA PHE A 267 -12.23 12.01 30.26
C PHE A 267 -13.30 10.97 30.67
N THR A 268 -13.75 10.16 29.74
CA THR A 268 -14.75 9.09 29.98
C THR A 268 -14.07 7.73 29.92
N PRO A 269 -13.41 7.28 31.00
CA PRO A 269 -12.67 6.02 30.94
C PRO A 269 -13.61 4.84 30.87
N SER A 270 -13.57 4.08 29.79
CA SER A 270 -13.95 2.68 29.81
C SER A 270 -12.69 1.83 29.90
N SER A 271 -12.68 0.88 30.79
CA SER A 271 -11.65 -0.13 30.81
C SER A 271 -12.02 -1.23 29.81
N THR A 272 -11.21 -1.41 28.77
CA THR A 272 -11.28 -2.64 27.98
C THR A 272 -10.63 -3.76 28.77
N CYS A 273 -11.44 -4.63 29.34
CA CYS A 273 -10.94 -5.80 30.05
C CYS A 273 -10.76 -6.96 29.05
N SER A 274 -9.55 -7.49 28.92
CA SER A 274 -9.33 -8.73 28.19
C SER A 274 -9.83 -9.91 29.03
N THR A 275 -10.92 -10.55 28.61
CA THR A 275 -11.48 -11.74 29.25
C THR A 275 -10.89 -13.02 28.65
N GLY A 276 -9.56 -13.20 28.74
CA GLY A 276 -8.92 -14.48 28.45
C GLY A 276 -8.90 -15.38 29.71
N PRO A 277 -8.83 -16.72 29.56
CA PRO A 277 -8.74 -17.61 30.70
C PRO A 277 -7.43 -17.36 31.46
N GLY A 278 -7.52 -16.70 32.63
CA GLY A 278 -6.43 -16.66 33.62
C GLY A 278 -5.96 -15.32 34.11
N ILE A 279 -6.14 -14.18 33.36
CA ILE A 279 -5.71 -12.86 33.84
C ILE A 279 -6.62 -11.79 33.23
N GLY A 280 -7.56 -11.26 34.02
CA GLY A 280 -8.34 -10.07 33.66
C GLY A 280 -7.48 -8.81 33.82
N LEU A 281 -6.71 -8.42 32.84
CA LEU A 281 -6.06 -7.11 32.80
C LEU A 281 -7.01 -6.13 32.12
N CYS A 282 -7.39 -5.10 32.85
CA CYS A 282 -8.16 -3.97 32.31
C CYS A 282 -7.19 -2.84 32.03
N PHE A 283 -7.13 -2.39 30.76
CA PHE A 283 -6.37 -1.20 30.37
C PHE A 283 -7.35 -0.04 30.19
N PRO A 284 -7.01 1.18 30.64
CA PRO A 284 -7.81 2.36 30.32
C PRO A 284 -7.85 2.54 28.80
N ALA A 285 -9.02 2.83 28.26
CA ALA A 285 -9.13 3.18 26.85
C ALA A 285 -8.38 4.50 26.60
N ASN A 286 -7.70 4.61 25.45
CA ASN A 286 -7.11 5.87 25.01
C ASN A 286 -8.20 6.81 24.52
N GLU A 287 -8.16 8.06 24.92
CA GLU A 287 -8.99 9.12 24.35
C GLU A 287 -8.17 10.01 23.42
N GLN A 288 -8.76 10.33 22.30
CA GLN A 288 -8.22 11.32 21.37
C GLN A 288 -8.41 12.73 21.93
N TYR A 289 -7.40 13.55 21.78
CA TYR A 289 -7.48 14.99 22.06
C TYR A 289 -7.07 15.85 20.87
N VAL A 290 -7.56 17.09 20.85
CA VAL A 290 -7.11 18.17 19.99
C VAL A 290 -6.78 19.38 20.85
N THR A 291 -5.54 19.85 20.72
CA THR A 291 -5.02 20.97 21.51
C THR A 291 -4.49 22.05 20.57
N ARG A 292 -4.87 23.33 20.79
CA ARG A 292 -4.33 24.48 20.09
C ARG A 292 -3.53 25.33 21.06
N LEU A 293 -2.25 25.55 20.73
CA LEU A 293 -1.30 26.37 21.46
C LEU A 293 -1.02 27.67 20.71
N SER A 294 -0.64 28.72 21.43
CA SER A 294 -0.02 29.89 20.82
C SER A 294 1.31 29.52 20.17
N SER A 295 1.73 30.30 19.16
CA SER A 295 2.98 30.09 18.40
C SER A 295 4.26 30.05 19.26
N ASP A 296 4.22 30.68 20.44
CA ASP A 296 5.31 30.73 21.44
C ASP A 296 5.21 29.64 22.52
N GLY A 297 4.19 28.76 22.46
CA GLY A 297 3.98 27.69 23.44
C GLY A 297 3.56 28.11 24.84
N THR A 298 3.24 29.42 25.06
CA THR A 298 2.95 29.96 26.40
C THR A 298 1.48 29.90 26.80
N LYS A 299 0.55 29.73 25.81
CA LYS A 299 -0.89 29.75 26.06
C LYS A 299 -1.54 28.51 25.44
N LEU A 300 -2.41 27.90 26.23
CA LEU A 300 -3.38 26.91 25.79
C LEU A 300 -4.62 27.68 25.30
N ILE A 301 -4.80 27.77 23.97
CA ILE A 301 -5.92 28.49 23.38
C ILE A 301 -7.19 27.66 23.55
N TYR A 302 -7.16 26.40 23.21
CA TYR A 302 -8.14 25.39 23.61
C TYR A 302 -7.52 23.99 23.68
N SER A 303 -8.17 23.12 24.44
CA SER A 303 -7.87 21.69 24.46
C SER A 303 -9.13 20.92 24.77
N SER A 304 -9.45 19.93 23.94
CA SER A 304 -10.66 19.14 23.99
C SER A 304 -10.38 17.67 23.74
N PHE A 305 -11.06 16.78 24.47
CA PHE A 305 -11.22 15.41 24.04
C PHE A 305 -12.22 15.31 22.89
N ILE A 306 -12.15 14.24 22.09
CA ILE A 306 -13.15 13.83 21.12
C ILE A 306 -13.18 12.30 21.15
N ALA A 307 -14.03 11.73 21.96
CA ALA A 307 -14.12 10.29 22.13
C ALA A 307 -15.51 9.86 22.56
N GLY A 308 -15.82 8.60 22.40
CA GLY A 308 -16.97 7.94 22.98
C GLY A 308 -16.54 7.04 24.15
N SER A 309 -17.49 6.29 24.73
CA SER A 309 -17.31 5.50 25.95
C SER A 309 -16.21 4.40 25.88
N SER A 310 -15.82 3.97 24.69
CA SER A 310 -14.76 2.97 24.49
C SER A 310 -13.46 3.58 23.94
N GLY A 311 -13.33 4.91 23.94
CA GLY A 311 -12.17 5.64 23.47
C GLY A 311 -12.13 5.88 21.97
N ALA A 312 -11.04 6.53 21.53
CA ALA A 312 -10.71 6.76 20.13
C ALA A 312 -9.19 6.95 19.99
N THR A 313 -8.65 6.64 18.80
CA THR A 313 -7.23 6.84 18.48
C THR A 313 -7.10 7.76 17.27
N ASN A 314 -6.22 8.75 17.36
CA ASN A 314 -5.89 9.67 16.29
C ASN A 314 -4.86 9.05 15.33
N SER A 315 -5.03 9.27 14.03
CA SER A 315 -4.08 8.89 12.98
C SER A 315 -3.63 10.08 12.14
N GLY A 316 -4.43 11.17 12.04
CA GLY A 316 -4.11 12.31 11.22
C GLY A 316 -4.72 13.62 11.75
N LEU A 317 -4.04 14.74 11.45
CA LEU A 317 -4.44 16.09 11.77
C LEU A 317 -4.15 16.99 10.57
N ALA A 318 -5.11 17.86 10.23
CA ALA A 318 -4.92 18.99 9.33
C ALA A 318 -5.71 20.20 9.82
N VAL A 319 -5.31 21.40 9.40
CA VAL A 319 -5.94 22.66 9.83
C VAL A 319 -6.19 23.53 8.60
N ASP A 320 -7.41 24.06 8.44
CA ASP A 320 -7.73 24.95 7.34
C ASP A 320 -7.35 26.42 7.65
N SER A 321 -7.50 27.30 6.66
CA SER A 321 -7.18 28.73 6.77
C SER A 321 -8.00 29.46 7.82
N ASP A 322 -9.18 28.97 8.16
CA ASP A 322 -10.05 29.53 9.19
C ASP A 322 -9.68 29.05 10.60
N GLY A 323 -8.77 28.07 10.71
CA GLY A 323 -8.33 27.47 11.97
C GLY A 323 -9.26 26.34 12.44
N ASN A 324 -10.09 25.77 11.58
CA ASN A 324 -10.80 24.54 11.91
C ASN A 324 -9.82 23.36 11.90
N ALA A 325 -9.92 22.49 12.89
CA ALA A 325 -9.12 21.27 12.96
C ALA A 325 -9.88 20.07 12.36
N TYR A 326 -9.21 19.33 11.50
CA TYR A 326 -9.70 18.06 10.96
C TYR A 326 -8.88 16.95 11.57
N VAL A 327 -9.54 15.95 12.11
CA VAL A 327 -8.90 14.76 12.70
C VAL A 327 -9.50 13.50 12.16
N THR A 328 -8.66 12.50 11.91
CA THR A 328 -9.07 11.17 11.48
C THR A 328 -8.43 10.10 12.36
N GLY A 329 -9.07 8.94 12.42
CA GLY A 329 -8.57 7.83 13.20
C GLY A 329 -9.59 6.69 13.30
N THR A 330 -9.48 5.91 14.39
CA THR A 330 -10.36 4.78 14.65
C THR A 330 -11.00 4.90 16.03
N THR A 331 -12.25 4.42 16.15
CA THR A 331 -12.94 4.34 17.42
C THR A 331 -13.64 2.99 17.58
N PRO A 332 -13.49 2.32 18.72
CA PRO A 332 -14.32 1.18 19.10
C PRO A 332 -15.68 1.60 19.68
N SER A 333 -15.88 2.90 19.90
CA SER A 333 -17.07 3.43 20.57
C SER A 333 -18.27 3.48 19.64
N LYS A 334 -19.41 2.94 20.10
CA LYS A 334 -20.68 3.07 19.39
C LYS A 334 -21.29 4.47 19.53
N ASP A 335 -20.96 5.16 20.60
CA ASP A 335 -21.41 6.49 20.99
C ASP A 335 -20.37 7.59 20.66
N TYR A 336 -19.45 7.33 19.71
CA TYR A 336 -18.58 8.38 19.20
C TYR A 336 -19.45 9.50 18.59
N PRO A 337 -19.12 10.79 18.81
CA PRO A 337 -20.00 11.93 18.49
C PRO A 337 -20.11 12.18 16.97
N PHE A 338 -20.65 11.24 16.22
CA PHE A 338 -20.98 11.44 14.80
C PHE A 338 -22.13 12.43 14.64
N THR A 339 -22.02 13.32 13.61
CA THR A 339 -23.09 14.26 13.24
C THR A 339 -23.83 13.70 12.02
N GLY A 340 -25.12 13.41 12.15
CA GLY A 340 -25.91 12.82 11.08
C GLY A 340 -26.31 11.36 11.37
N THR A 341 -27.09 10.78 10.46
CA THR A 341 -27.51 9.38 10.58
C THR A 341 -26.36 8.47 10.18
N SER A 342 -25.48 8.13 11.11
CA SER A 342 -24.56 7.01 10.92
C SER A 342 -25.38 5.72 10.90
N GLY A 343 -25.43 5.07 9.75
CA GLY A 343 -26.29 3.91 9.50
C GLY A 343 -25.90 2.61 10.20
N THR A 344 -24.91 2.62 11.11
CA THR A 344 -24.47 1.39 11.79
C THR A 344 -23.90 1.71 13.17
N ASP A 345 -24.42 1.07 14.20
CA ASP A 345 -23.85 1.02 15.57
C ASP A 345 -22.51 0.24 15.62
N ARG A 346 -21.62 0.45 14.64
CA ARG A 346 -20.38 -0.32 14.53
C ARG A 346 -19.16 0.54 14.80
N PRO A 347 -18.17 0.03 15.54
CA PRO A 347 -16.85 0.64 15.67
C PRO A 347 -16.20 0.83 14.29
N GLY A 348 -15.40 1.86 14.10
CA GLY A 348 -14.75 2.08 12.81
C GLY A 348 -13.91 3.34 12.71
N LEU A 349 -13.66 3.72 11.46
CA LEU A 349 -12.95 4.95 11.11
C LEU A 349 -13.83 6.17 11.37
N PHE A 350 -13.19 7.31 11.65
CA PHE A 350 -13.85 8.61 11.73
C PHE A 350 -13.06 9.69 11.00
N LEU A 351 -13.77 10.71 10.54
CA LEU A 351 -13.23 12.00 10.14
C LEU A 351 -14.11 13.07 10.76
N THR A 352 -13.50 13.97 11.54
CA THR A 352 -14.20 14.95 12.35
C THR A 352 -13.61 16.33 12.13
N LYS A 353 -14.47 17.34 11.92
CA LYS A 353 -14.12 18.75 11.84
C LYS A 353 -14.56 19.48 13.10
N LEU A 354 -13.58 20.09 13.79
CA LEU A 354 -13.76 20.89 15.00
C LEU A 354 -13.66 22.38 14.65
N ASP A 355 -14.49 23.22 15.23
CA ASP A 355 -14.48 24.67 15.02
C ASP A 355 -13.21 25.33 15.57
N PRO A 356 -12.87 26.59 15.17
CA PRO A 356 -11.60 27.22 15.55
C PRO A 356 -11.48 27.53 17.04
N THR A 357 -12.58 27.48 17.79
CA THR A 357 -12.62 27.70 19.24
C THR A 357 -12.55 26.41 20.06
N GLY A 358 -12.60 25.24 19.40
CA GLY A 358 -12.60 23.95 20.06
C GLY A 358 -13.89 23.60 20.81
N SER A 359 -14.97 24.36 20.58
CA SER A 359 -16.20 24.27 21.39
C SER A 359 -17.27 23.36 20.79
N ARG A 360 -17.20 23.05 19.48
CA ARG A 360 -18.22 22.23 18.82
C ARG A 360 -17.65 21.51 17.61
N LEU A 361 -18.21 20.34 17.31
CA LEU A 361 -18.02 19.68 16.05
C LEU A 361 -18.85 20.37 14.97
N LEU A 362 -18.22 20.76 13.87
CA LEU A 362 -18.92 21.27 12.69
C LEU A 362 -19.59 20.12 11.95
N TRP A 363 -18.90 19.02 11.84
CA TRP A 363 -19.40 17.73 11.38
C TRP A 363 -18.47 16.60 11.82
N SER A 364 -18.98 15.38 11.85
CA SER A 364 -18.25 14.17 12.16
C SER A 364 -18.88 12.98 11.43
N VAL A 365 -18.11 12.26 10.62
CA VAL A 365 -18.60 11.16 9.78
C VAL A 365 -17.87 9.86 10.11
N GLN A 366 -18.58 8.74 9.94
CA GLN A 366 -18.05 7.40 10.17
C GLN A 366 -17.28 6.89 8.95
N GLN A 367 -16.30 7.65 8.54
CA GLN A 367 -15.36 7.41 7.44
C GLN A 367 -14.07 8.11 7.78
N GLY A 368 -12.93 7.67 7.25
CA GLY A 368 -11.64 8.29 7.57
C GLY A 368 -10.49 7.51 6.95
N GLY A 369 -9.31 7.66 7.52
CA GLY A 369 -8.10 7.00 7.03
C GLY A 369 -6.96 7.03 8.04
N ASN A 370 -5.82 6.49 7.61
CA ASN A 370 -4.60 6.47 8.42
C ASN A 370 -3.80 7.77 8.29
N VAL A 371 -3.99 8.50 7.19
CA VAL A 371 -3.31 9.77 6.89
C VAL A 371 -4.32 10.79 6.36
N LEU A 372 -4.03 12.07 6.55
CA LEU A 372 -4.94 13.17 6.23
C LEU A 372 -4.16 14.36 5.67
N THR A 373 -4.68 14.95 4.61
CA THR A 373 -4.27 16.26 4.06
C THR A 373 -5.49 17.09 3.69
N LEU A 374 -5.30 18.38 3.42
CA LEU A 374 -6.32 19.22 2.78
C LEU A 374 -5.90 19.52 1.34
N ASP A 375 -6.87 19.53 0.44
CA ASP A 375 -6.64 20.01 -0.91
C ASP A 375 -6.49 21.53 -0.95
N THR A 376 -6.18 22.09 -2.12
CA THR A 376 -6.01 23.54 -2.31
C THR A 376 -7.28 24.37 -2.06
N GLN A 377 -8.44 23.70 -1.93
CA GLN A 377 -9.73 24.31 -1.60
C GLN A 377 -10.11 24.11 -0.12
N GLY A 378 -9.26 23.45 0.67
CA GLY A 378 -9.50 23.13 2.07
C GLY A 378 -10.38 21.90 2.30
N ASN A 379 -10.62 21.09 1.28
CA ASN A 379 -11.35 19.84 1.42
C ASN A 379 -10.44 18.74 1.99
N PRO A 380 -10.89 17.97 2.99
CA PRO A 380 -10.07 16.92 3.56
C PRO A 380 -9.99 15.69 2.65
N THR A 381 -8.79 15.18 2.50
CA THR A 381 -8.48 13.94 1.77
C THR A 381 -7.74 12.99 2.68
N VAL A 382 -8.23 11.77 2.78
CA VAL A 382 -7.63 10.70 3.60
C VAL A 382 -7.10 9.58 2.74
N GLY A 383 -6.00 8.97 3.17
CA GLY A 383 -5.51 7.70 2.67
C GLY A 383 -5.62 6.64 3.76
N GLY A 384 -6.01 5.43 3.38
CA GLY A 384 -6.20 4.36 4.35
C GLY A 384 -6.22 2.99 3.72
N SER A 385 -6.58 2.01 4.54
CA SER A 385 -6.85 0.65 4.10
C SER A 385 -8.08 0.10 4.82
N PHE A 386 -8.81 -0.78 4.17
CA PHE A 386 -9.94 -1.49 4.77
C PHE A 386 -9.86 -2.98 4.45
N VAL A 387 -10.41 -3.79 5.35
CA VAL A 387 -10.56 -5.23 5.13
C VAL A 387 -11.94 -5.47 4.54
N PRO A 388 -12.07 -6.00 3.32
CA PRO A 388 -13.36 -6.35 2.77
C PRO A 388 -14.03 -7.41 3.65
N ILE A 389 -15.34 -7.26 3.89
CA ILE A 389 -16.13 -8.28 4.57
C ILE A 389 -16.40 -9.41 3.58
N THR A 390 -15.43 -10.26 3.35
CA THR A 390 -15.71 -11.56 2.76
C THR A 390 -16.16 -12.46 3.90
N GLY A 391 -17.48 -12.77 3.92
CA GLY A 391 -18.06 -13.58 4.97
C GLY A 391 -17.45 -14.97 5.02
N ARG A 392 -16.40 -15.13 5.80
CA ARG A 392 -15.98 -16.45 6.26
C ARG A 392 -17.04 -16.90 7.28
N PRO A 393 -17.75 -18.01 7.06
CA PRO A 393 -18.68 -18.53 8.05
C PRO A 393 -17.93 -18.74 9.38
N GLY A 394 -18.37 -18.08 10.44
CA GLY A 394 -17.79 -18.23 11.80
C GLY A 394 -16.73 -17.22 12.19
N SER A 395 -16.31 -16.30 11.33
CA SER A 395 -15.45 -15.18 11.73
C SER A 395 -16.29 -14.11 12.43
N PRO A 396 -15.79 -13.48 13.52
CA PRO A 396 -16.44 -12.30 14.05
C PRO A 396 -16.49 -11.22 12.94
N PRO A 397 -17.56 -10.42 12.87
CA PRO A 397 -17.68 -9.38 11.87
C PRO A 397 -16.44 -8.47 11.94
N ALA A 398 -15.84 -8.18 10.79
CA ALA A 398 -14.72 -7.27 10.71
C ALA A 398 -15.07 -5.94 11.39
N THR A 399 -14.18 -5.48 12.25
CA THR A 399 -14.38 -4.26 13.05
C THR A 399 -14.21 -2.97 12.25
N SER A 400 -13.77 -3.05 11.00
CA SER A 400 -13.67 -1.91 10.09
C SER A 400 -14.82 -1.91 9.10
N ILE A 401 -15.57 -0.80 9.06
CA ILE A 401 -16.54 -0.55 8.00
C ILE A 401 -15.71 -0.15 6.77
N PRO A 402 -15.84 -0.87 5.63
CA PRO A 402 -15.27 -0.36 4.40
C PRO A 402 -15.90 1.01 4.13
N PRO A 403 -15.16 1.98 3.59
CA PRO A 403 -15.79 3.15 3.01
C PRO A 403 -16.91 2.65 2.09
N PRO A 404 -18.10 3.27 2.09
CA PRO A 404 -19.14 2.86 1.17
C PRO A 404 -18.50 2.82 -0.21
N PRO A 405 -18.69 1.74 -0.98
CA PRO A 405 -18.17 1.70 -2.33
C PRO A 405 -18.63 2.97 -3.01
N PRO A 406 -17.78 3.66 -3.76
CA PRO A 406 -18.18 4.83 -4.50
C PRO A 406 -19.44 4.42 -5.27
N THR A 407 -20.51 5.17 -5.09
CA THR A 407 -21.81 4.85 -5.67
C THR A 407 -21.60 4.61 -7.16
N GLY A 408 -21.54 3.36 -7.56
CA GLY A 408 -21.50 2.89 -8.95
C GLY A 408 -20.18 2.35 -9.49
N ASN A 409 -18.99 2.49 -8.87
CA ASN A 409 -17.75 2.39 -9.63
C ASN A 409 -16.66 1.42 -9.12
N THR A 410 -16.91 0.59 -8.10
CA THR A 410 -15.92 -0.42 -7.71
C THR A 410 -16.31 -1.79 -8.24
N PRO A 411 -15.50 -2.41 -9.12
CA PRO A 411 -15.79 -3.77 -9.53
C PRO A 411 -15.69 -4.70 -8.32
N ALA A 412 -16.81 -5.30 -7.92
CA ALA A 412 -16.83 -6.36 -6.90
C ALA A 412 -15.90 -7.52 -7.27
N ALA A 413 -15.57 -7.64 -8.55
CA ALA A 413 -14.71 -8.64 -9.14
C ALA A 413 -13.20 -8.47 -8.84
N CYS A 414 -12.76 -7.29 -8.39
CA CYS A 414 -11.38 -7.12 -7.89
C CYS A 414 -11.16 -7.75 -6.52
N LEU A 415 -12.21 -8.33 -5.94
CA LEU A 415 -12.14 -9.06 -4.68
C LEU A 415 -12.18 -10.55 -5.00
N PRO A 416 -11.05 -11.29 -4.92
CA PRO A 416 -11.06 -12.72 -5.21
C PRO A 416 -12.06 -13.43 -4.28
N ASN A 417 -12.99 -14.19 -4.86
CA ASN A 417 -13.90 -15.04 -4.11
C ASN A 417 -13.09 -16.03 -3.29
N GLY A 418 -13.11 -15.90 -1.96
CA GLY A 418 -12.44 -16.83 -1.04
C GLY A 418 -10.99 -16.50 -0.68
N ALA A 419 -10.34 -15.52 -1.30
CA ALA A 419 -9.05 -15.05 -0.83
C ALA A 419 -9.25 -14.20 0.44
N THR A 420 -8.44 -14.44 1.46
CA THR A 420 -8.34 -13.55 2.62
C THR A 420 -7.59 -12.29 2.21
N VAL A 421 -8.23 -11.40 1.45
CA VAL A 421 -7.70 -10.06 1.24
C VAL A 421 -7.64 -9.38 2.60
N GLN A 422 -6.46 -9.19 3.14
CA GLN A 422 -6.32 -8.65 4.48
C GLN A 422 -6.58 -7.15 4.53
N SER A 423 -6.27 -6.40 3.46
CA SER A 423 -6.61 -4.98 3.37
C SER A 423 -6.53 -4.44 1.93
N ILE A 424 -7.39 -3.49 1.60
CA ILE A 424 -7.36 -2.75 0.33
C ILE A 424 -7.01 -1.29 0.64
N GLY A 425 -6.00 -0.75 -0.05
CA GLY A 425 -5.64 0.66 0.05
C GLY A 425 -6.62 1.54 -0.72
N TYR A 426 -6.94 2.71 -0.17
CA TYR A 426 -7.82 3.70 -0.79
C TYR A 426 -7.39 5.12 -0.49
N VAL A 427 -7.86 6.06 -1.34
CA VAL A 427 -7.86 7.50 -1.09
C VAL A 427 -9.29 8.01 -1.23
N GLN A 428 -9.71 8.86 -0.30
CA GLN A 428 -11.07 9.41 -0.28
C GLN A 428 -11.02 10.90 0.06
N SER A 429 -11.69 11.72 -0.75
CA SER A 429 -11.88 13.15 -0.49
C SER A 429 -13.30 13.43 -0.02
N PHE A 430 -13.45 14.49 0.78
CA PHE A 430 -14.70 14.89 1.39
C PHE A 430 -14.92 16.39 1.17
N ASN A 431 -16.17 16.80 1.18
CA ASN A 431 -16.55 18.19 1.14
C ASN A 431 -16.28 18.85 2.52
N ALA A 432 -15.49 19.91 2.54
CA ALA A 432 -15.13 20.64 3.77
C ALA A 432 -16.33 21.21 4.51
N LYS A 433 -17.47 21.46 3.82
CA LYS A 433 -18.67 22.08 4.38
C LYS A 433 -19.47 21.14 5.26
N ASP A 434 -19.64 19.89 4.84
CA ASP A 434 -20.60 18.96 5.46
C ASP A 434 -20.06 17.53 5.66
N GLY A 435 -18.82 17.25 5.28
CA GLY A 435 -18.19 15.93 5.41
C GLY A 435 -18.73 14.86 4.45
N THR A 436 -19.52 15.25 3.43
CA THR A 436 -19.95 14.28 2.41
C THR A 436 -18.79 13.83 1.54
N THR A 437 -18.78 12.55 1.18
CA THR A 437 -17.75 12.01 0.27
C THR A 437 -17.86 12.65 -1.10
N ALA A 438 -16.75 13.22 -1.58
CA ALA A 438 -16.65 13.82 -2.91
C ALA A 438 -16.11 12.84 -3.94
N ALA A 439 -15.05 12.10 -3.60
CA ALA A 439 -14.44 11.10 -4.47
C ALA A 439 -13.84 9.95 -3.66
N THR A 440 -13.74 8.77 -4.26
CA THR A 440 -13.02 7.62 -3.70
C THR A 440 -12.27 6.91 -4.82
N GLN A 441 -11.02 6.57 -4.59
CA GLN A 441 -10.19 5.77 -5.50
C GLN A 441 -9.51 4.63 -4.73
N LEU A 442 -9.60 3.41 -5.25
CA LEU A 442 -8.85 2.27 -4.74
C LEU A 442 -7.42 2.30 -5.28
N LEU A 443 -6.46 1.97 -4.43
CA LEU A 443 -5.03 1.98 -4.80
C LEU A 443 -4.60 0.63 -5.37
N SER A 444 -5.08 -0.44 -4.80
CA SER A 444 -4.71 -1.79 -5.19
C SER A 444 -5.78 -2.78 -4.74
N ALA A 445 -5.82 -3.95 -5.37
CA ALA A 445 -6.70 -5.04 -4.98
C ALA A 445 -6.21 -5.80 -3.74
N THR A 446 -4.94 -5.63 -3.30
CA THR A 446 -4.37 -6.44 -2.23
C THR A 446 -3.46 -5.65 -1.31
N GLN A 447 -3.60 -5.85 -0.02
CA GLN A 447 -2.71 -5.49 1.10
C GLN A 447 -1.88 -4.19 0.93
N ALA A 448 -2.49 -3.13 0.42
CA ALA A 448 -1.86 -1.83 0.35
C ALA A 448 -2.33 -0.95 1.51
N THR A 449 -1.40 -0.20 2.10
CA THR A 449 -1.69 0.75 3.19
C THR A 449 -1.00 2.07 2.91
N ALA A 450 -1.75 3.16 3.01
CA ALA A 450 -1.20 4.51 2.97
C ALA A 450 -0.48 4.83 4.29
N SER A 451 0.73 5.34 4.22
CA SER A 451 1.55 5.77 5.37
C SER A 451 1.86 7.27 5.37
N ALA A 452 1.77 7.93 4.22
CA ALA A 452 2.02 9.37 4.09
C ALA A 452 1.18 9.96 2.95
N ILE A 453 0.75 11.22 3.09
CA ILE A 453 -0.07 11.93 2.11
C ILE A 453 0.28 13.41 2.09
N THR A 454 0.26 14.03 0.91
CA THR A 454 0.31 15.49 0.75
C THR A 454 -0.50 15.91 -0.48
N THR A 455 -0.88 17.18 -0.55
CA THR A 455 -1.55 17.76 -1.72
C THR A 455 -0.61 18.72 -2.42
N GLU A 456 -0.35 18.54 -3.70
CA GLU A 456 0.49 19.41 -4.49
C GLU A 456 -0.20 20.73 -4.88
N PRO A 457 0.57 21.75 -5.29
CA PRO A 457 0.02 23.05 -5.69
C PRO A 457 -0.96 22.95 -6.87
N ASP A 458 -0.84 21.96 -7.74
CA ASP A 458 -1.74 21.69 -8.87
C ASP A 458 -3.02 20.91 -8.48
N GLY A 459 -3.15 20.54 -7.21
CA GLY A 459 -4.29 19.81 -6.64
C GLY A 459 -4.18 18.29 -6.67
N ARG A 460 -3.10 17.73 -7.24
CA ARG A 460 -2.84 16.29 -7.17
C ARG A 460 -2.53 15.86 -5.74
N ILE A 461 -2.94 14.66 -5.40
CA ILE A 461 -2.63 14.02 -4.12
C ILE A 461 -1.43 13.10 -4.31
N ILE A 462 -0.35 13.37 -3.58
CA ILE A 462 0.79 12.45 -3.50
C ILE A 462 0.60 11.55 -2.30
N LEU A 463 0.66 10.25 -2.55
CA LEU A 463 0.49 9.21 -1.55
C LEU A 463 1.71 8.31 -1.52
N GLY A 464 2.29 8.14 -0.35
CA GLY A 464 3.29 7.12 -0.06
C GLY A 464 2.67 6.00 0.76
N GLY A 465 3.14 4.77 0.53
CA GLY A 465 2.60 3.64 1.25
C GLY A 465 3.41 2.37 1.08
N TYR A 466 2.80 1.30 1.51
CA TYR A 466 3.40 -0.01 1.55
C TYR A 466 2.42 -1.05 1.00
N THR A 467 2.93 -1.99 0.21
CA THR A 467 2.17 -3.12 -0.31
C THR A 467 2.92 -4.42 -0.11
N TYR A 468 2.18 -5.50 0.18
CA TYR A 468 2.73 -6.85 0.26
C TYR A 468 2.81 -7.53 -1.11
N PHE A 469 2.10 -7.00 -2.11
CA PHE A 469 2.07 -7.55 -3.45
C PHE A 469 2.50 -6.50 -4.48
N PRO A 470 3.19 -6.89 -5.54
CA PRO A 470 3.61 -5.99 -6.61
C PRO A 470 2.47 -5.71 -7.61
N ASP A 471 1.26 -5.44 -7.10
CA ASP A 471 0.04 -5.27 -7.90
C ASP A 471 -0.39 -3.80 -8.07
N ILE A 472 0.39 -2.85 -7.51
CA ILE A 472 0.16 -1.44 -7.79
C ILE A 472 0.51 -1.16 -9.26
N PRO A 473 -0.45 -0.64 -10.05
CA PRO A 473 -0.21 -0.36 -11.44
C PRO A 473 0.85 0.73 -11.60
N LEU A 474 1.93 0.43 -12.33
CA LEU A 474 3.03 1.36 -12.57
C LEU A 474 2.76 2.25 -13.78
N SER A 475 3.20 3.49 -13.71
CA SER A 475 3.15 4.41 -14.85
C SER A 475 4.42 4.30 -15.70
N PRO A 476 4.32 4.43 -17.03
CA PRO A 476 5.49 4.42 -17.90
C PRO A 476 6.45 5.58 -17.61
N GLY A 477 7.75 5.31 -17.66
CA GLY A 477 8.80 6.33 -17.61
C GLY A 477 9.13 6.87 -16.22
N VAL A 478 8.45 6.40 -15.15
CA VAL A 478 8.76 6.78 -13.77
C VAL A 478 10.08 6.17 -13.30
N VAL A 479 10.75 6.84 -12.38
CA VAL A 479 11.93 6.28 -11.70
C VAL A 479 11.53 5.06 -10.84
N PHE A 480 12.48 4.15 -10.59
CA PHE A 480 12.30 2.93 -9.78
C PHE A 480 11.31 1.88 -10.34
N SER A 481 10.95 1.97 -11.60
CA SER A 481 10.09 0.98 -12.26
C SER A 481 10.65 -0.46 -12.26
N ASP A 482 11.97 -0.61 -12.17
CA ASP A 482 12.66 -1.91 -12.29
C ASP A 482 12.71 -2.70 -10.97
N ALA A 483 12.25 -2.13 -9.85
CA ALA A 483 12.26 -2.79 -8.54
C ALA A 483 11.28 -3.99 -8.45
N VAL A 484 10.44 -4.17 -9.44
CA VAL A 484 9.33 -5.15 -9.46
C VAL A 484 9.78 -6.58 -9.79
N ALA A 485 11.00 -6.77 -10.29
CA ALA A 485 11.46 -8.08 -10.78
C ALA A 485 11.68 -9.14 -9.67
N GLN A 486 11.58 -8.77 -8.39
CA GLN A 486 11.79 -9.70 -7.28
C GLN A 486 10.47 -9.95 -6.53
N ARG A 487 9.84 -11.07 -6.81
CA ARG A 487 8.57 -11.56 -6.26
C ARG A 487 8.51 -11.74 -4.74
N THR A 488 9.57 -11.52 -4.00
CA THR A 488 9.72 -12.05 -2.64
C THR A 488 9.70 -11.02 -1.54
N VAL A 489 9.53 -9.72 -1.83
CA VAL A 489 9.67 -8.68 -0.81
C VAL A 489 8.52 -7.69 -0.87
N PRO A 490 7.87 -7.42 0.28
CA PRO A 490 6.96 -6.29 0.42
C PRO A 490 7.65 -5.01 -0.05
N GLY A 491 6.93 -4.16 -0.77
CA GLY A 491 7.49 -2.95 -1.38
C GLY A 491 6.77 -1.68 -0.98
N SER A 492 7.51 -0.59 -0.90
CA SER A 492 6.91 0.73 -0.78
C SER A 492 6.55 1.29 -2.14
N PHE A 493 5.49 2.09 -2.19
CA PHE A 493 5.02 2.75 -3.40
C PHE A 493 4.88 4.25 -3.20
N LEU A 494 4.90 4.96 -4.31
CA LEU A 494 4.55 6.37 -4.44
C LEU A 494 3.52 6.51 -5.57
N ALA A 495 2.42 7.22 -5.32
CA ALA A 495 1.40 7.48 -6.31
C ALA A 495 0.98 8.95 -6.30
N ALA A 496 0.81 9.54 -7.47
CA ALA A 496 0.17 10.82 -7.66
C ALA A 496 -1.22 10.59 -8.27
N LEU A 497 -2.25 11.13 -7.62
CA LEU A 497 -3.64 10.91 -7.97
C LEU A 497 -4.32 12.26 -8.21
N ASP A 498 -5.14 12.35 -9.25
CA ASP A 498 -6.01 13.49 -9.50
C ASP A 498 -7.46 13.09 -9.17
N LEU A 499 -7.90 13.43 -7.97
CA LEU A 499 -9.26 13.15 -7.51
C LEU A 499 -10.30 14.17 -7.99
N LEU A 500 -9.86 15.32 -8.52
CA LEU A 500 -10.73 16.39 -9.02
C LEU A 500 -11.18 16.14 -10.47
N GLN A 501 -10.44 15.36 -11.21
CA GLN A 501 -10.91 14.89 -12.50
C GLN A 501 -12.11 13.99 -12.25
N ALA A 502 -13.27 14.40 -12.76
CA ALA A 502 -14.43 13.52 -12.77
C ALA A 502 -13.96 12.15 -13.27
N PRO A 503 -14.18 11.07 -12.49
CA PRO A 503 -13.78 9.75 -12.93
C PRO A 503 -14.33 9.59 -14.35
N SER A 504 -13.45 9.33 -15.32
CA SER A 504 -13.92 8.95 -16.65
C SER A 504 -14.97 7.87 -16.42
N ASN A 505 -16.10 7.92 -17.14
CA ASN A 505 -17.15 6.90 -16.99
C ASN A 505 -16.59 5.47 -17.14
N SER A 506 -15.34 5.35 -17.52
CA SER A 506 -14.61 4.10 -17.73
C SER A 506 -13.34 4.07 -16.89
N GLN A 507 -13.18 3.06 -16.03
CA GLN A 507 -12.03 2.92 -15.13
C GLN A 507 -11.54 1.47 -15.08
N LEU A 508 -10.22 1.28 -15.17
CA LEU A 508 -9.59 0.00 -14.83
C LEU A 508 -9.48 -0.11 -13.30
N GLY A 509 -10.01 -1.20 -12.74
CA GLY A 509 -9.96 -1.50 -11.32
C GLY A 509 -8.74 -2.33 -10.94
N CYS A 510 -8.59 -3.51 -11.55
CA CYS A 510 -7.49 -4.41 -11.26
C CYS A 510 -7.11 -5.29 -12.44
N ILE A 511 -5.92 -5.89 -12.33
CA ILE A 511 -5.37 -6.87 -13.29
C ILE A 511 -5.08 -8.14 -12.48
N VAL A 512 -5.68 -9.25 -12.90
CA VAL A 512 -5.51 -10.53 -12.22
C VAL A 512 -5.06 -11.62 -13.20
N ASP A 513 -4.41 -12.65 -12.68
CA ASP A 513 -4.16 -13.86 -13.41
C ASP A 513 -5.48 -14.58 -13.71
N SER A 514 -5.73 -14.96 -14.96
CA SER A 514 -7.03 -15.55 -15.35
C SER A 514 -7.26 -16.96 -14.78
N ALA A 515 -6.21 -17.65 -14.40
CA ALA A 515 -6.34 -19.00 -13.86
C ALA A 515 -6.71 -18.99 -12.37
N THR A 516 -6.13 -18.10 -11.60
CA THR A 516 -6.29 -18.04 -10.14
C THR A 516 -7.21 -16.93 -9.68
N LEU A 517 -7.45 -15.90 -10.48
CA LEU A 517 -8.09 -14.63 -10.14
C LEU A 517 -7.36 -13.86 -9.01
N PHE A 518 -6.11 -14.21 -8.74
CA PHE A 518 -5.25 -13.44 -7.86
C PHE A 518 -4.58 -12.31 -8.64
N PRO A 519 -4.22 -11.19 -7.96
CA PRO A 519 -3.49 -10.12 -8.61
C PRO A 519 -2.29 -10.63 -9.37
N VAL A 520 -2.14 -10.18 -10.62
CA VAL A 520 -0.99 -10.53 -11.42
C VAL A 520 0.22 -9.74 -10.92
N GLY A 521 1.29 -10.45 -10.59
CA GLY A 521 2.61 -9.86 -10.42
C GLY A 521 3.23 -9.57 -11.80
N PRO A 522 4.48 -9.97 -12.05
CA PRO A 522 5.04 -9.96 -13.39
C PRO A 522 4.21 -10.82 -14.35
N VAL A 523 3.98 -10.34 -15.56
CA VAL A 523 3.31 -11.13 -16.60
C VAL A 523 4.32 -11.96 -17.39
N ALA A 524 3.88 -13.14 -17.86
CA ALA A 524 4.68 -13.97 -18.74
C ALA A 524 4.15 -13.93 -20.19
N PRO A 525 5.00 -14.16 -21.20
CA PRO A 525 4.55 -14.30 -22.59
C PRO A 525 3.48 -15.39 -22.71
N GLY A 526 2.38 -15.13 -23.41
CA GLY A 526 1.28 -16.06 -23.58
C GLY A 526 0.33 -16.20 -22.40
N GLN A 527 0.65 -15.65 -21.22
CA GLN A 527 -0.20 -15.69 -20.03
C GLN A 527 -1.56 -15.05 -20.30
N LEU A 528 -2.62 -15.68 -19.80
CA LEU A 528 -3.94 -15.08 -19.78
C LEU A 528 -4.11 -14.23 -18.53
N ILE A 529 -4.53 -12.99 -18.71
CA ILE A 529 -4.87 -12.07 -17.64
C ILE A 529 -6.29 -11.55 -17.81
N THR A 530 -6.92 -11.25 -16.70
CA THR A 530 -8.25 -10.65 -16.66
C THR A 530 -8.14 -9.23 -16.10
N LEU A 531 -8.69 -8.29 -16.85
CA LEU A 531 -8.80 -6.88 -16.47
C LEU A 531 -10.21 -6.66 -15.96
N PHE A 532 -10.37 -6.24 -14.73
CA PHE A 532 -11.66 -5.82 -14.18
C PHE A 532 -11.72 -4.30 -14.09
N GLY A 533 -12.90 -3.74 -14.37
CA GLY A 533 -13.08 -2.31 -14.38
C GLY A 533 -14.55 -1.90 -14.41
N TYR A 534 -14.79 -0.64 -14.67
CA TYR A 534 -16.11 -0.08 -14.85
C TYR A 534 -16.19 0.57 -16.25
N GLN A 535 -17.19 0.18 -17.02
CA GLN A 535 -17.40 0.65 -18.42
C GLN A 535 -16.13 0.50 -19.32
N ILE A 536 -15.37 -0.57 -19.10
CA ILE A 536 -14.17 -0.89 -19.88
C ILE A 536 -14.48 -1.64 -21.19
N GLY A 537 -15.75 -1.83 -21.50
CA GLY A 537 -16.22 -2.51 -22.71
C GLY A 537 -17.74 -2.37 -22.90
N PRO A 538 -18.32 -3.16 -23.82
CA PRO A 538 -19.74 -3.11 -24.11
C PRO A 538 -20.60 -3.66 -22.97
N GLN A 539 -21.82 -3.13 -22.81
CA GLN A 539 -22.80 -3.61 -21.84
C GLN A 539 -23.16 -5.10 -22.05
N ALA A 540 -23.39 -5.47 -23.29
CA ALA A 540 -23.56 -6.87 -23.67
C ALA A 540 -22.18 -7.50 -23.89
N GLY A 541 -21.83 -8.54 -23.11
CA GLY A 541 -20.57 -9.22 -23.26
C GLY A 541 -20.39 -9.79 -24.67
N ALA A 542 -19.15 -9.77 -25.18
CA ALA A 542 -18.77 -10.34 -26.44
C ALA A 542 -17.66 -11.37 -26.27
N SER A 543 -17.81 -12.54 -26.91
CA SER A 543 -16.81 -13.62 -26.92
C SER A 543 -15.90 -13.48 -28.12
N GLY A 544 -14.60 -13.65 -27.91
CA GLY A 544 -13.59 -13.74 -28.97
C GLY A 544 -13.57 -15.13 -29.66
N PHE A 545 -14.25 -16.11 -29.08
CA PHE A 545 -14.32 -17.45 -29.65
C PHE A 545 -15.49 -17.60 -30.61
N SER A 546 -15.21 -18.14 -31.79
CA SER A 546 -16.19 -18.59 -32.75
C SER A 546 -15.81 -19.97 -33.33
N ALA A 547 -16.82 -20.75 -33.73
CA ALA A 547 -16.56 -22.07 -34.24
C ALA A 547 -15.68 -22.04 -35.49
N GLY A 548 -14.60 -22.82 -35.51
CA GLY A 548 -13.71 -22.98 -36.65
C GLY A 548 -12.68 -21.87 -36.87
N GLN A 549 -12.57 -20.92 -35.95
CA GLN A 549 -11.51 -19.89 -36.07
C GLN A 549 -10.12 -20.47 -35.73
N ALA A 550 -9.09 -19.93 -36.38
CA ALA A 550 -7.70 -20.34 -36.15
C ALA A 550 -6.98 -19.43 -35.15
N SER A 551 -7.52 -18.24 -34.88
CA SER A 551 -6.94 -17.28 -33.93
C SER A 551 -8.00 -16.34 -33.35
N LEU A 552 -7.75 -15.82 -32.16
CA LEU A 552 -8.58 -14.83 -31.51
C LEU A 552 -8.45 -13.46 -32.15
N PRO A 553 -9.52 -12.63 -32.10
CA PRO A 553 -9.45 -11.25 -32.54
C PRO A 553 -8.59 -10.38 -31.60
N THR A 554 -7.97 -9.35 -32.14
CA THR A 554 -7.23 -8.32 -31.37
C THR A 554 -8.05 -7.06 -31.14
N SER A 555 -9.30 -7.03 -31.60
CA SER A 555 -10.30 -6.00 -31.31
C SER A 555 -11.66 -6.70 -31.18
N LEU A 556 -12.38 -6.41 -30.09
CA LEU A 556 -13.63 -7.07 -29.77
C LEU A 556 -14.56 -6.07 -29.06
N GLY A 557 -15.80 -5.91 -29.53
CA GLY A 557 -16.76 -4.99 -28.90
C GLY A 557 -16.25 -3.55 -28.78
N ASN A 558 -15.49 -3.07 -29.77
CA ASN A 558 -14.84 -1.76 -29.79
C ASN A 558 -13.72 -1.57 -28.73
N VAL A 559 -13.27 -2.66 -28.09
CA VAL A 559 -12.14 -2.68 -27.15
C VAL A 559 -10.90 -3.23 -27.85
N GLN A 560 -9.76 -2.65 -27.57
CA GLN A 560 -8.44 -3.15 -27.94
C GLN A 560 -7.50 -3.03 -26.74
N VAL A 561 -6.71 -4.06 -26.47
CA VAL A 561 -5.60 -4.02 -25.52
C VAL A 561 -4.30 -4.17 -26.30
N THR A 562 -3.32 -3.34 -25.98
CA THR A 562 -2.00 -3.41 -26.62
C THR A 562 -0.92 -3.55 -25.56
N PHE A 563 0.20 -4.21 -25.92
CA PHE A 563 1.44 -4.27 -25.14
C PHE A 563 2.56 -3.67 -25.99
N ASP A 564 3.16 -2.57 -25.56
CA ASP A 564 4.11 -1.75 -26.33
C ASP A 564 3.61 -1.43 -27.75
N GLY A 565 2.29 -1.13 -27.83
CA GLY A 565 1.61 -0.87 -29.10
C GLY A 565 1.22 -2.13 -29.89
N THR A 566 1.70 -3.32 -29.57
CA THR A 566 1.30 -4.58 -30.21
C THR A 566 -0.08 -4.99 -29.75
N PRO A 567 -1.08 -5.15 -30.66
CA PRO A 567 -2.42 -5.57 -30.28
C PRO A 567 -2.44 -7.00 -29.71
N ALA A 568 -3.14 -7.17 -28.59
CA ALA A 568 -3.24 -8.40 -27.85
C ALA A 568 -4.53 -9.18 -28.21
N PRO A 569 -4.50 -10.52 -28.25
CA PRO A 569 -5.68 -11.34 -28.47
C PRO A 569 -6.69 -11.22 -27.35
N LEU A 570 -7.97 -11.06 -27.67
CA LEU A 570 -9.08 -10.89 -26.74
C LEU A 570 -9.95 -12.15 -26.71
N LEU A 571 -10.17 -12.68 -25.51
CA LEU A 571 -11.03 -13.84 -25.30
C LEU A 571 -12.46 -13.43 -24.99
N TYR A 572 -12.62 -12.37 -24.20
CA TYR A 572 -13.91 -11.89 -23.76
C TYR A 572 -13.82 -10.41 -23.41
N VAL A 573 -14.87 -9.66 -23.69
CA VAL A 573 -15.02 -8.26 -23.24
C VAL A 573 -16.45 -7.99 -22.80
N SER A 574 -16.60 -7.24 -21.70
CA SER A 574 -17.87 -6.71 -21.19
C SER A 574 -17.63 -5.35 -20.55
N SER A 575 -18.67 -4.73 -20.00
CA SER A 575 -18.56 -3.44 -19.31
C SER A 575 -17.66 -3.47 -18.08
N ASP A 576 -17.44 -4.64 -17.49
CA ASP A 576 -16.74 -4.84 -16.22
C ASP A 576 -15.54 -5.78 -16.31
N GLN A 577 -15.34 -6.45 -17.47
CA GLN A 577 -14.31 -7.47 -17.63
C GLN A 577 -13.73 -7.53 -19.04
N VAL A 578 -12.40 -7.65 -19.14
CA VAL A 578 -11.69 -7.97 -20.37
C VAL A 578 -10.70 -9.10 -20.12
N ASN A 579 -10.85 -10.23 -20.84
CA ASN A 579 -9.90 -11.34 -20.77
C ASN A 579 -8.98 -11.25 -22.00
N VAL A 580 -7.69 -11.14 -21.75
CA VAL A 580 -6.67 -10.87 -22.77
C VAL A 580 -5.47 -11.79 -22.60
N GLN A 581 -4.88 -12.19 -23.72
CA GLN A 581 -3.59 -12.87 -23.72
C GLN A 581 -2.45 -11.87 -23.83
N VAL A 582 -1.47 -11.98 -22.94
CA VAL A 582 -0.19 -11.27 -23.05
C VAL A 582 0.52 -11.76 -24.32
N PRO A 583 0.86 -10.88 -25.28
CA PRO A 583 1.49 -11.31 -26.52
C PRO A 583 2.85 -11.97 -26.26
N PHE A 584 3.20 -12.96 -27.06
CA PHE A 584 4.52 -13.59 -26.97
C PHE A 584 5.67 -12.63 -27.36
N THR A 585 5.36 -11.49 -28.01
CA THR A 585 6.33 -10.47 -28.36
C THR A 585 6.97 -9.78 -27.17
N VAL A 586 6.38 -9.87 -25.95
CA VAL A 586 6.99 -9.33 -24.72
C VAL A 586 8.15 -10.19 -24.19
N ALA A 587 8.37 -11.35 -24.78
CA ALA A 587 9.48 -12.24 -24.39
C ALA A 587 10.82 -11.50 -24.46
N GLN A 588 11.68 -11.74 -23.48
CA GLN A 588 13.02 -11.11 -23.34
C GLN A 588 12.98 -9.62 -22.93
N GLN A 589 11.83 -9.05 -22.62
CA GLN A 589 11.70 -7.74 -22.01
C GLN A 589 11.70 -7.87 -20.48
N ASN A 590 12.07 -6.82 -19.77
CA ASN A 590 11.92 -6.73 -18.31
C ASN A 590 10.60 -6.10 -17.90
N SER A 591 9.99 -5.31 -18.79
CA SER A 591 8.71 -4.65 -18.59
C SER A 591 8.03 -4.40 -19.94
N THR A 592 6.70 -4.19 -19.91
CA THR A 592 5.89 -3.84 -21.07
C THR A 592 4.82 -2.82 -20.67
N VAL A 593 4.45 -1.95 -21.61
CA VAL A 593 3.38 -0.96 -21.41
C VAL A 593 2.09 -1.51 -22.00
N MET A 594 1.16 -1.92 -21.13
CA MET A 594 -0.19 -2.29 -21.50
C MET A 594 -1.05 -1.02 -21.66
N ALA A 595 -1.79 -0.92 -22.73
CA ALA A 595 -2.79 0.13 -22.94
C ALA A 595 -4.15 -0.47 -23.30
N ILE A 596 -5.22 0.06 -22.69
CA ILE A 596 -6.60 -0.26 -23.04
C ILE A 596 -7.17 0.89 -23.87
N ARG A 597 -7.79 0.56 -25.00
CA ARG A 597 -8.48 1.49 -25.87
C ARG A 597 -9.95 1.12 -26.00
N ILE A 598 -10.81 2.15 -26.02
CA ILE A 598 -12.22 2.01 -26.36
C ILE A 598 -12.45 2.91 -27.58
N GLY A 599 -12.66 2.31 -28.74
CA GLY A 599 -12.64 3.03 -30.01
C GLY A 599 -11.24 3.64 -30.25
N SER A 600 -11.19 4.94 -30.52
CA SER A 600 -9.94 5.68 -30.74
C SER A 600 -9.29 6.20 -29.46
N ALA A 601 -10.03 6.22 -28.33
CA ALA A 601 -9.56 6.79 -27.08
C ALA A 601 -8.73 5.77 -26.26
N ILE A 602 -7.61 6.21 -25.70
CA ILE A 602 -6.87 5.44 -24.68
C ILE A 602 -7.57 5.69 -23.35
N LEU A 603 -8.09 4.62 -22.76
CA LEU A 603 -8.67 4.66 -21.42
C LEU A 603 -7.59 4.80 -20.36
N THR A 604 -6.55 3.97 -20.43
CA THR A 604 -5.46 3.94 -19.47
C THR A 604 -4.25 3.21 -20.04
N THR A 605 -3.09 3.52 -19.48
CA THR A 605 -1.84 2.77 -19.69
C THR A 605 -1.32 2.26 -18.37
N ARG A 606 -0.73 1.06 -18.36
CA ARG A 606 -0.10 0.43 -17.20
C ARG A 606 1.20 -0.22 -17.61
N MET A 607 2.26 0.04 -16.86
CA MET A 607 3.49 -0.72 -17.02
C MET A 607 3.41 -1.99 -16.19
N LEU A 608 3.70 -3.11 -16.80
CA LEU A 608 3.75 -4.42 -16.16
C LEU A 608 5.18 -4.95 -16.24
N ALA A 609 5.68 -5.51 -15.15
CA ALA A 609 6.91 -6.26 -15.18
C ALA A 609 6.72 -7.53 -16.00
N VAL A 610 7.76 -7.95 -16.71
CA VAL A 610 7.76 -9.18 -17.51
C VAL A 610 8.74 -10.17 -16.91
N THR A 611 8.28 -11.42 -16.81
CA THR A 611 9.11 -12.57 -16.44
C THR A 611 9.07 -13.60 -17.56
N SER A 612 10.08 -14.42 -17.61
CA SER A 612 10.12 -15.53 -18.60
C SER A 612 8.97 -16.52 -18.40
N SER A 613 8.51 -16.73 -17.17
CA SER A 613 7.46 -17.66 -16.81
C SER A 613 6.76 -17.23 -15.54
N ASN A 614 5.44 -17.44 -15.46
CA ASN A 614 4.61 -17.18 -14.29
C ASN A 614 3.53 -18.26 -14.16
N PRO A 615 3.91 -19.51 -13.85
CA PRO A 615 3.00 -20.63 -13.92
C PRO A 615 1.91 -20.54 -12.84
N SER A 616 0.66 -20.79 -13.25
CA SER A 616 -0.52 -20.86 -12.38
C SER A 616 -1.46 -21.96 -12.84
N ILE A 617 -2.18 -22.56 -11.90
CA ILE A 617 -3.18 -23.59 -12.18
C ILE A 617 -4.57 -22.97 -12.25
N PHE A 618 -5.40 -23.39 -13.21
CA PHE A 618 -6.79 -22.94 -13.30
C PHE A 618 -7.62 -23.46 -12.13
N LEU A 619 -8.26 -22.55 -11.41
CA LEU A 619 -9.09 -22.82 -10.25
C LEU A 619 -10.58 -22.80 -10.61
N ASP A 620 -11.34 -23.76 -10.10
CA ASP A 620 -12.80 -23.74 -10.12
C ASP A 620 -13.32 -22.87 -8.98
N THR A 621 -13.55 -21.61 -9.27
CA THR A 621 -14.08 -20.63 -8.29
C THR A 621 -15.60 -20.73 -8.11
N SER A 622 -16.28 -21.58 -8.87
CA SER A 622 -17.74 -21.77 -8.77
C SER A 622 -18.14 -22.65 -7.58
N VAL A 623 -17.20 -23.45 -7.07
CA VAL A 623 -17.42 -24.38 -5.97
C VAL A 623 -16.50 -24.04 -4.80
N SER A 624 -17.10 -23.79 -3.62
CA SER A 624 -16.33 -23.74 -2.38
C SER A 624 -16.08 -25.16 -1.89
N PRO A 625 -14.80 -25.59 -1.70
CA PRO A 625 -14.48 -26.89 -1.16
C PRO A 625 -15.17 -27.21 0.17
N ALA A 626 -15.41 -26.21 0.99
CA ALA A 626 -16.18 -26.33 2.24
C ALA A 626 -17.61 -26.86 2.08
N ASN A 627 -18.22 -26.62 0.93
CA ASN A 627 -19.57 -27.14 0.63
C ASN A 627 -19.57 -28.64 0.35
N CYS A 628 -18.42 -29.17 -0.01
CA CYS A 628 -18.23 -30.59 -0.30
C CYS A 628 -17.71 -31.37 0.90
N ASP A 629 -16.82 -30.76 1.68
CA ASP A 629 -16.26 -31.32 2.90
C ASP A 629 -16.21 -30.24 3.99
N SER A 630 -17.02 -30.43 5.02
CA SER A 630 -17.07 -29.51 6.15
C SER A 630 -15.76 -29.38 6.93
N ARG A 631 -14.83 -30.34 6.81
CA ARG A 631 -13.49 -30.26 7.39
C ARG A 631 -12.67 -29.13 6.76
N LEU A 632 -13.00 -28.77 5.50
CA LEU A 632 -12.38 -27.66 4.77
C LEU A 632 -12.99 -26.29 5.06
N ALA A 633 -14.00 -26.21 5.93
CA ALA A 633 -14.67 -24.94 6.27
C ALA A 633 -13.74 -23.87 6.82
N ASN A 634 -12.59 -24.28 7.37
CA ASN A 634 -11.57 -23.39 7.92
C ASN A 634 -10.26 -23.41 7.12
N SER A 635 -10.21 -24.08 5.98
CA SER A 635 -9.03 -24.12 5.10
C SER A 635 -9.19 -23.17 3.92
N VAL A 636 -8.08 -22.66 3.41
CA VAL A 636 -8.01 -21.82 2.21
C VAL A 636 -7.70 -22.69 0.99
N ALA A 637 -8.32 -23.87 0.89
CA ALA A 637 -8.13 -24.76 -0.23
C ALA A 637 -8.97 -24.33 -1.45
N PHE A 638 -8.43 -24.53 -2.65
CA PHE A 638 -9.08 -24.26 -3.92
C PHE A 638 -9.25 -25.53 -4.74
N ALA A 639 -10.38 -25.70 -5.41
CA ALA A 639 -10.56 -26.79 -6.37
C ALA A 639 -9.86 -26.48 -7.69
N ALA A 640 -9.12 -27.42 -8.26
CA ALA A 640 -8.56 -27.27 -9.60
C ALA A 640 -9.65 -27.45 -10.66
N VAL A 641 -9.56 -26.71 -11.77
CA VAL A 641 -10.24 -27.11 -13.01
C VAL A 641 -9.50 -28.32 -13.55
N ALA A 642 -10.11 -29.50 -13.41
CA ALA A 642 -9.52 -30.78 -13.81
C ALA A 642 -10.51 -31.66 -14.56
N LEU A 643 -10.02 -32.47 -15.48
CA LEU A 643 -10.83 -33.50 -16.18
C LEU A 643 -10.46 -34.89 -15.67
N ASN A 644 -11.48 -35.68 -15.39
CA ASN A 644 -11.36 -37.11 -15.12
C ASN A 644 -10.88 -37.88 -16.37
N SER A 645 -10.46 -39.13 -16.23
CA SER A 645 -9.98 -39.96 -17.34
C SER A 645 -11.02 -40.22 -18.45
N ASP A 646 -12.30 -39.99 -18.16
CA ASP A 646 -13.42 -40.08 -19.14
C ASP A 646 -13.73 -38.70 -19.80
N GLY A 647 -12.95 -37.66 -19.51
CA GLY A 647 -13.14 -36.30 -20.02
C GLY A 647 -14.19 -35.47 -19.29
N SER A 648 -14.84 -36.03 -18.28
CA SER A 648 -15.79 -35.26 -17.44
C SER A 648 -15.08 -34.33 -16.45
N LEU A 649 -15.72 -33.20 -16.07
CA LEU A 649 -15.17 -32.29 -15.11
C LEU A 649 -15.09 -32.92 -13.71
N ASN A 650 -13.92 -32.81 -13.08
CA ASN A 650 -13.70 -33.27 -11.70
C ASN A 650 -14.44 -32.34 -10.72
N SER A 651 -15.18 -32.91 -9.81
CA SER A 651 -15.87 -32.18 -8.73
C SER A 651 -16.17 -33.14 -7.58
N CYS A 652 -16.61 -32.60 -6.45
CA CYS A 652 -17.02 -33.44 -5.32
C CYS A 652 -18.27 -34.32 -5.63
N THR A 653 -19.09 -33.93 -6.61
CA THR A 653 -20.22 -34.74 -7.10
C THR A 653 -19.84 -35.66 -8.22
N ASN A 654 -18.70 -35.46 -8.87
CA ASN A 654 -18.13 -36.26 -9.92
C ASN A 654 -16.62 -36.46 -9.71
N PRO A 655 -16.20 -37.15 -8.65
CA PRO A 655 -14.79 -37.33 -8.31
C PRO A 655 -14.09 -38.30 -9.26
N ALA A 656 -12.79 -38.12 -9.44
CA ALA A 656 -11.96 -39.08 -10.16
C ALA A 656 -11.87 -40.42 -9.38
N LYS A 657 -11.65 -41.49 -10.09
CA LYS A 657 -11.36 -42.79 -9.46
C LYS A 657 -9.91 -42.84 -8.98
N VAL A 658 -9.67 -43.50 -7.84
CA VAL A 658 -8.30 -43.80 -7.41
C VAL A 658 -7.53 -44.52 -8.52
N GLU A 659 -6.22 -44.33 -8.58
CA GLU A 659 -5.34 -44.91 -9.60
C GLU A 659 -5.70 -44.53 -11.05
N SER A 660 -6.62 -43.58 -11.27
CA SER A 660 -6.90 -43.01 -12.58
C SER A 660 -6.03 -41.78 -12.86
N THR A 661 -6.05 -41.35 -14.13
CA THR A 661 -5.37 -40.12 -14.53
C THR A 661 -6.36 -38.96 -14.51
N VAL A 662 -5.94 -37.82 -14.00
CA VAL A 662 -6.64 -36.52 -14.12
C VAL A 662 -5.80 -35.58 -14.95
N THR A 663 -6.46 -34.69 -15.69
CA THR A 663 -5.80 -33.62 -16.46
C THR A 663 -6.11 -32.28 -15.86
N VAL A 664 -5.09 -31.52 -15.45
CA VAL A 664 -5.19 -30.15 -14.98
C VAL A 664 -4.71 -29.17 -16.04
N PHE A 665 -5.17 -27.92 -15.95
CA PHE A 665 -4.82 -26.86 -16.90
C PHE A 665 -3.98 -25.79 -16.23
N LEU A 666 -3.00 -25.28 -16.98
CA LEU A 666 -1.99 -24.32 -16.52
C LEU A 666 -1.98 -23.09 -17.40
N ASN A 667 -1.56 -21.97 -16.84
CA ASN A 667 -1.40 -20.67 -17.46
C ASN A 667 0.01 -20.14 -17.21
N GLY A 668 0.58 -19.32 -18.10
CA GLY A 668 1.83 -18.61 -17.86
C GLY A 668 3.12 -19.43 -17.90
N VAL A 669 3.12 -20.60 -18.53
CA VAL A 669 4.27 -21.54 -18.60
C VAL A 669 5.26 -21.21 -19.73
N ALA A 670 4.97 -20.27 -20.61
CA ALA A 670 5.50 -20.07 -21.96
C ALA A 670 7.04 -20.11 -22.14
N ALA A 671 7.85 -19.60 -21.20
CA ALA A 671 9.30 -19.51 -21.42
C ALA A 671 10.05 -20.82 -21.17
N MET A 672 9.39 -21.80 -20.56
CA MET A 672 9.95 -23.12 -20.30
C MET A 672 10.00 -23.98 -21.56
N LEU A 673 9.48 -23.47 -22.69
CA LEU A 673 9.22 -24.25 -23.90
C LEU A 673 10.46 -24.50 -24.78
N GLY A 674 11.58 -23.84 -24.52
CA GLY A 674 12.85 -24.08 -25.24
C GLY A 674 12.80 -24.00 -26.77
N GLY A 675 11.68 -23.47 -27.36
CA GLY A 675 11.41 -23.42 -28.79
C GLY A 675 10.87 -22.06 -29.26
N ALA A 676 10.51 -21.98 -30.54
CA ALA A 676 9.85 -20.80 -31.08
C ALA A 676 8.44 -20.65 -30.49
N PHE A 677 8.10 -19.45 -30.00
CA PHE A 677 6.77 -19.15 -29.52
C PHE A 677 5.72 -19.29 -30.63
N PRO A 678 4.53 -19.79 -30.34
CA PRO A 678 3.42 -19.79 -31.27
C PRO A 678 2.96 -18.34 -31.56
N ALA A 679 2.18 -18.16 -32.60
CA ALA A 679 1.57 -16.86 -32.86
C ALA A 679 0.58 -16.51 -31.72
N SER A 680 0.64 -15.28 -31.19
CA SER A 680 -0.28 -14.80 -30.17
C SER A 680 -1.74 -14.96 -30.64
N GLY A 681 -2.60 -15.50 -29.78
CA GLY A 681 -4.00 -15.74 -30.09
C GLY A 681 -4.29 -16.98 -30.94
N SER A 682 -3.29 -17.74 -31.41
CA SER A 682 -3.53 -18.96 -32.18
C SER A 682 -4.23 -20.02 -31.34
N ILE A 683 -5.08 -20.83 -31.97
CA ILE A 683 -5.74 -21.97 -31.33
C ILE A 683 -4.89 -23.19 -31.53
N THR A 684 -4.61 -23.88 -30.44
CA THR A 684 -3.81 -25.12 -30.45
C THR A 684 -4.55 -26.23 -31.20
N GLY A 685 -3.90 -26.78 -32.21
CA GLY A 685 -4.45 -27.89 -32.99
C GLY A 685 -4.56 -29.19 -32.19
N PRO A 686 -5.17 -30.22 -32.77
CA PRO A 686 -5.19 -31.56 -32.20
C PRO A 686 -3.77 -32.14 -32.20
N ASN A 687 -3.43 -32.96 -31.18
CA ASN A 687 -2.14 -33.63 -31.03
C ASN A 687 -0.92 -32.69 -30.98
N PRO A 688 -0.85 -31.72 -30.05
CA PRO A 688 0.32 -30.87 -29.88
C PRO A 688 1.54 -31.68 -29.41
N ASN A 689 2.74 -31.21 -29.71
CA ASN A 689 3.98 -31.77 -29.18
C ASN A 689 4.16 -31.45 -27.70
N PRO A 690 4.73 -32.36 -26.90
CA PRO A 690 5.04 -32.11 -25.51
C PRO A 690 6.19 -31.11 -25.38
N PHE A 691 6.22 -30.43 -24.23
CA PHE A 691 7.33 -29.58 -23.82
C PHE A 691 8.41 -30.43 -23.13
N GLY A 692 9.65 -29.93 -23.18
CA GLY A 692 10.79 -30.59 -22.53
C GLY A 692 10.95 -30.26 -21.04
N SER A 693 9.97 -29.60 -20.42
CA SER A 693 10.03 -29.15 -19.03
C SER A 693 9.97 -30.27 -18.02
N GLN A 694 10.73 -30.17 -16.94
CA GLN A 694 10.63 -31.07 -15.80
C GLN A 694 9.46 -30.65 -14.92
N VAL A 695 8.52 -31.54 -14.69
CA VAL A 695 7.35 -31.32 -13.84
C VAL A 695 7.48 -32.19 -12.59
N ASP A 696 7.46 -31.53 -11.41
CA ASP A 696 7.40 -32.20 -10.11
C ASP A 696 6.02 -31.98 -9.51
N VAL A 697 5.34 -33.05 -9.18
CA VAL A 697 3.98 -33.04 -8.63
C VAL A 697 3.95 -33.83 -7.34
N ARG A 698 3.39 -33.22 -6.30
CA ARG A 698 3.19 -33.88 -5.00
C ARG A 698 1.72 -33.89 -4.63
N GLY A 699 1.28 -34.99 -4.04
CA GLY A 699 -0.01 -35.12 -3.38
C GLY A 699 0.18 -35.12 -1.87
N GLY A 700 0.35 -33.95 -1.27
CA GLY A 700 0.80 -33.81 0.11
C GLY A 700 2.25 -34.30 0.28
N VAL A 701 2.50 -35.34 1.09
CA VAL A 701 3.85 -35.89 1.30
C VAL A 701 4.31 -36.90 0.21
N LEU A 702 3.43 -37.24 -0.73
CA LEU A 702 3.71 -38.22 -1.77
C LEU A 702 4.09 -37.54 -3.09
N SER A 703 5.17 -38.00 -3.71
CA SER A 703 5.46 -37.64 -5.11
C SER A 703 4.48 -38.37 -6.03
N LEU A 704 3.82 -37.64 -6.94
CA LEU A 704 2.88 -38.21 -7.91
C LEU A 704 3.55 -38.31 -9.27
N ALA A 705 3.20 -39.36 -10.01
CA ALA A 705 3.65 -39.51 -11.39
C ALA A 705 2.88 -38.50 -12.27
N ALA A 706 3.61 -37.65 -12.97
CA ALA A 706 3.06 -36.75 -13.97
C ALA A 706 3.54 -37.10 -15.36
N GLY A 707 2.65 -36.95 -16.35
CA GLY A 707 3.01 -37.01 -17.75
C GLY A 707 3.77 -35.78 -18.22
N PRO A 708 4.23 -35.75 -19.47
CA PRO A 708 4.78 -34.54 -20.04
C PRO A 708 3.73 -33.45 -20.14
N LEU A 709 4.20 -32.19 -20.10
CA LEU A 709 3.39 -31.03 -20.29
C LEU A 709 3.11 -30.79 -21.77
N TYR A 710 1.86 -30.51 -22.12
CA TYR A 710 1.41 -30.27 -23.50
C TYR A 710 0.65 -28.93 -23.61
N PRO A 711 0.69 -28.25 -24.77
CA PRO A 711 -0.33 -27.26 -25.07
C PRO A 711 -1.73 -27.87 -25.03
N ALA A 712 -2.69 -27.20 -24.42
CA ALA A 712 -4.05 -27.74 -24.33
C ALA A 712 -4.73 -27.69 -25.72
N SER A 713 -5.09 -28.85 -26.27
CA SER A 713 -5.73 -28.97 -27.57
C SER A 713 -7.08 -28.24 -27.62
N GLY A 714 -7.31 -27.45 -28.67
CA GLY A 714 -8.53 -26.64 -28.83
C GLY A 714 -8.58 -25.37 -27.98
N SER A 715 -7.56 -25.13 -27.13
CA SER A 715 -7.41 -23.92 -26.35
C SER A 715 -6.55 -22.87 -27.04
N ILE A 716 -6.53 -21.65 -26.51
CA ILE A 716 -5.58 -20.63 -26.96
C ILE A 716 -4.14 -21.07 -26.60
N ALA A 717 -3.19 -20.82 -27.49
CA ALA A 717 -1.77 -21.04 -27.22
C ALA A 717 -1.34 -20.28 -25.96
N GLY A 718 -0.71 -20.94 -25.00
CA GLY A 718 -0.37 -20.41 -23.66
C GLY A 718 -1.25 -20.96 -22.54
N VAL A 719 -2.29 -21.74 -22.89
CA VAL A 719 -2.96 -22.64 -21.95
C VAL A 719 -2.39 -24.04 -22.16
N ASP A 720 -1.87 -24.61 -21.10
CA ASP A 720 -1.16 -25.88 -21.12
C ASP A 720 -1.91 -26.91 -20.28
N GLN A 721 -1.68 -28.19 -20.54
CA GLN A 721 -2.32 -29.30 -19.83
C GLN A 721 -1.30 -30.30 -19.30
N LEU A 722 -1.58 -30.83 -18.12
CA LEU A 722 -0.75 -31.82 -17.44
C LEU A 722 -1.60 -32.99 -16.99
N ALA A 723 -1.24 -34.19 -17.40
CA ALA A 723 -1.85 -35.41 -16.91
C ALA A 723 -1.14 -35.87 -15.62
N ILE A 724 -1.89 -36.12 -14.56
CA ILE A 724 -1.40 -36.54 -13.24
C ILE A 724 -2.00 -37.89 -12.92
N GLN A 725 -1.16 -38.88 -12.61
CA GLN A 725 -1.58 -40.21 -12.14
C GLN A 725 -1.93 -40.12 -10.64
N LEU A 726 -3.17 -40.38 -10.29
CA LEU A 726 -3.62 -40.40 -8.92
C LEU A 726 -3.06 -41.59 -8.16
N PRO A 727 -2.76 -41.45 -6.84
CA PRO A 727 -2.26 -42.54 -6.02
C PRO A 727 -3.37 -43.52 -5.64
N ALA A 728 -2.99 -44.70 -5.20
CA ALA A 728 -3.87 -45.57 -4.43
C ALA A 728 -4.13 -44.91 -3.05
N ILE A 729 -5.38 -44.58 -2.79
CA ILE A 729 -5.78 -43.96 -1.54
C ILE A 729 -6.58 -44.96 -0.71
N SER A 730 -6.20 -45.20 0.52
CA SER A 730 -6.93 -46.06 1.46
C SER A 730 -8.02 -45.25 2.17
N GLY A 731 -9.28 -45.64 2.00
CA GLY A 731 -10.42 -45.03 2.67
C GLY A 731 -11.69 -45.10 1.83
N SER A 732 -12.84 -45.33 2.48
CA SER A 732 -14.14 -45.32 1.80
C SER A 732 -14.73 -43.92 1.82
N GLY A 733 -15.18 -43.41 0.70
CA GLY A 733 -15.87 -42.12 0.58
C GLY A 733 -15.14 -41.11 -0.30
N LEU A 734 -15.61 -39.89 -0.29
CA LEU A 734 -15.00 -38.78 -1.00
C LEU A 734 -13.70 -38.37 -0.29
N GLN A 735 -12.63 -38.25 -1.07
CA GLN A 735 -11.29 -37.82 -0.60
C GLN A 735 -10.82 -36.63 -1.39
N GLU A 736 -9.91 -35.87 -0.83
CA GLU A 736 -9.19 -34.79 -1.49
C GLU A 736 -7.70 -35.15 -1.67
N VAL A 737 -7.14 -34.83 -2.81
CA VAL A 737 -5.71 -34.87 -3.07
C VAL A 737 -5.23 -33.45 -3.22
N ASN A 738 -4.42 -32.98 -2.29
CA ASN A 738 -3.77 -31.68 -2.37
C ASN A 738 -2.65 -31.73 -3.39
N LEU A 739 -2.67 -30.86 -4.39
CA LEU A 739 -1.63 -30.74 -5.40
C LEU A 739 -0.63 -29.63 -5.04
N GLU A 740 0.63 -29.99 -5.02
CA GLU A 740 1.75 -29.07 -5.04
C GLU A 740 2.51 -29.30 -6.34
N LEU A 741 2.58 -28.29 -7.19
CA LEU A 741 3.23 -28.38 -8.50
C LEU A 741 4.44 -27.47 -8.57
N ALA A 742 5.52 -27.98 -9.16
CA ALA A 742 6.65 -27.17 -9.58
C ALA A 742 7.02 -27.53 -11.03
N ILE A 743 7.33 -26.52 -11.82
CA ILE A 743 7.77 -26.69 -13.21
C ILE A 743 9.14 -26.05 -13.33
N ASP A 744 10.16 -26.83 -13.73
CA ASP A 744 11.56 -26.44 -13.78
C ASP A 744 12.04 -25.74 -12.48
N GLY A 745 11.54 -26.24 -11.33
CA GLY A 745 11.85 -25.70 -10.00
C GLY A 745 11.05 -24.47 -9.58
N LEU A 746 10.20 -23.91 -10.43
CA LEU A 746 9.28 -22.83 -10.07
C LEU A 746 7.96 -23.39 -9.54
N LEU A 747 7.58 -22.99 -8.33
CA LEU A 747 6.28 -23.34 -7.78
C LEU A 747 5.14 -22.73 -8.59
N VAL A 748 4.06 -23.49 -8.77
CA VAL A 748 2.87 -23.07 -9.50
C VAL A 748 1.89 -22.37 -8.55
N ALA A 749 1.43 -21.15 -8.90
CA ALA A 749 0.44 -20.42 -8.10
C ALA A 749 -0.91 -21.16 -8.03
N PRO A 750 -1.74 -20.99 -6.98
CA PRO A 750 -1.85 -19.76 -6.18
C PRO A 750 -0.92 -19.67 -4.97
N PHE A 751 -0.59 -18.43 -4.61
CA PHE A 751 0.21 -18.13 -3.42
C PHE A 751 -0.50 -17.16 -2.51
N GLU A 752 -0.30 -17.29 -1.21
CA GLU A 752 -0.68 -16.31 -0.21
C GLU A 752 0.59 -15.81 0.51
N ALA A 753 0.70 -14.51 0.70
CA ALA A 753 1.77 -13.95 1.50
C ALA A 753 1.38 -13.97 2.99
N TYR A 754 2.13 -14.70 3.78
CA TYR A 754 1.99 -14.71 5.23
C TYR A 754 3.36 -14.39 5.86
N SER A 755 3.40 -13.41 6.76
CA SER A 755 4.64 -12.95 7.43
C SER A 755 5.82 -12.66 6.49
N GLY A 756 5.56 -12.15 5.27
CA GLY A 756 6.60 -11.80 4.30
C GLY A 756 7.15 -12.99 3.49
N VAL A 757 6.57 -14.17 3.64
CA VAL A 757 6.92 -15.38 2.86
C VAL A 757 5.73 -15.79 2.01
N LEU A 758 5.98 -16.12 0.74
CA LEU A 758 4.97 -16.69 -0.14
C LEU A 758 4.77 -18.17 0.19
N HIS A 759 3.55 -18.53 0.54
CA HIS A 759 3.13 -19.92 0.76
C HIS A 759 2.20 -20.36 -0.37
N GLN A 760 2.51 -21.50 -0.98
CA GLN A 760 1.60 -22.11 -1.95
C GLN A 760 0.32 -22.54 -1.23
N GLN A 761 -0.83 -22.12 -1.78
CA GLN A 761 -2.13 -22.52 -1.25
C GLN A 761 -2.49 -23.92 -1.72
N PRO A 762 -3.16 -24.73 -0.89
CA PRO A 762 -3.61 -26.05 -1.28
C PRO A 762 -4.57 -25.99 -2.48
N VAL A 763 -4.23 -26.67 -3.55
CA VAL A 763 -5.11 -26.91 -4.69
C VAL A 763 -5.53 -28.36 -4.66
N ILE A 764 -6.83 -28.64 -4.66
CA ILE A 764 -7.36 -29.98 -4.47
C ILE A 764 -7.99 -30.56 -5.73
N ILE A 765 -7.88 -31.87 -5.86
CA ILE A 765 -8.63 -32.72 -6.79
C ILE A 765 -9.50 -33.68 -5.97
N TRP A 766 -10.73 -33.86 -6.39
CA TRP A 766 -11.67 -34.78 -5.74
C TRP A 766 -11.48 -36.17 -6.26
N VAL A 767 -11.34 -37.14 -5.33
CA VAL A 767 -11.07 -38.55 -5.64
C VAL A 767 -12.01 -39.43 -4.84
N LYS A 768 -12.40 -40.57 -5.43
CA LYS A 768 -13.22 -41.60 -4.78
C LYS A 768 -12.75 -42.98 -5.20
N GLN A 769 -12.80 -43.96 -4.27
CA GLN A 769 -12.57 -45.36 -4.51
C GLN A 769 -13.55 -45.97 -5.52
#